data_71af25da474f02dd813973d0db8a8878
#
_entry.id   71af25da474f02dd813973d0db8a8878
#
_cell.length_a   1.000
_cell.length_b   1.000
_cell.length_c   1.000
_cell.angle_alpha   90.00
_cell.angle_beta   90.00
_cell.angle_gamma   90.00
#
_symmetry.space_group_name_H-M   'P 1'
#
loop_
_entity.id
_entity.type
_entity.pdbx_description
1 polymer ?
#
loop_
_entity_poly.entity_id
_entity_poly.type
_entity_poly.pdbx_seq_one_letter_code
_entity_poly.pdbx_strand_id
1 'polypeptide(L)'
;MRLRHERARLSALVALAALVSAGQAVTLRAHGTEARRVVSLTWKRDHITRVLDANRSELGLNGSKAPAQMMTIGGQACLFGDLFAFDVDDRYAFDVDEPVDVTVTYAPDRTQPFAIAWDKNGGDGYGISKEISPEPGATLRKATVRLERARFAGLGILNTDLAVGARGGIALCDISIVRSAATKAAAPRGRVQIEVKDAETGELVPARLGLYDATGRTPLPSDQALLIHRYADETRLLWVAPRLLWPSAERQAFYVNGTYETQVPAGSYEVVATKGPEYRVFKGAVDVKAGQLARVAIPLQRFINQPSRGWYSGDTHLHLMREQTQDVAVWGQVAAEDVHVGNLLEMGNIVTTHYRQPAWGRAGRYLRDGHLIASGQEDPRTTERGHTIHHNLQKPIHLPPEDFFSYHKVFEASHMQGGVSGYAHMAQIFNGRRGLSLDAPFGLVDFIEVLQGGRLGVDNWYPYLNLGFKISPAAGSDYPYFGPSLPGVERYYVKLDGPFDPDAWYSSFKAGHAFVTNGPLLDFTINGRGMGEEIHVARGAQLQIAAAARLNPDIDAMGRLDLIVQGDVAVTERASGGDRIELRKELTADHSMWIAVRATGNREVPAQGQLQELGAIAHSAPIYVVVDDQPFWKTPAVAELVRGEHQILQDLLTAPVDPMGDLEAWETVSVLAPQWERQRYLLRSRVQQADAKYDDILRRATARSSSAQARLGSAGLVVVAAFALAIVRGRDRRRRC
;
A
#
# COMPACT_ATOMS: atom_id res chain seq x y z
N MET A 1 5.49 -3.55 -50.61
CA MET A 1 4.41 -2.77 -49.98
C MET A 1 3.71 -3.53 -48.84
N ARG A 2 3.45 -4.84 -48.95
CA ARG A 2 2.84 -5.64 -47.85
C ARG A 2 3.66 -5.74 -46.55
N LEU A 3 4.97 -5.83 -46.64
CA LEU A 3 5.87 -5.92 -45.43
C LEU A 3 5.96 -4.63 -44.58
N ARG A 4 5.70 -3.46 -45.19
CA ARG A 4 5.65 -2.20 -44.41
C ARG A 4 4.33 -2.04 -43.63
N HIS A 5 3.24 -2.55 -44.14
CA HIS A 5 1.93 -2.53 -43.49
C HIS A 5 1.85 -3.50 -42.29
N GLU A 6 2.48 -4.68 -42.40
CA GLU A 6 2.53 -5.64 -41.31
C GLU A 6 3.43 -5.17 -40.15
N ARG A 7 4.55 -4.50 -40.45
CA ARG A 7 5.40 -3.90 -39.40
C ARG A 7 4.71 -2.73 -38.69
N ALA A 8 3.93 -1.91 -39.39
CA ALA A 8 3.14 -0.85 -38.75
C ALA A 8 2.01 -1.41 -37.90
N ARG A 9 1.35 -2.48 -38.34
CA ARG A 9 0.32 -3.20 -37.55
C ARG A 9 0.89 -3.86 -36.29
N LEU A 10 2.07 -4.49 -36.41
CA LEU A 10 2.76 -5.07 -35.25
C LEU A 10 3.21 -3.97 -34.26
N SER A 11 3.66 -2.82 -34.74
CA SER A 11 4.12 -1.72 -33.88
C SER A 11 2.98 -1.03 -33.14
N ALA A 12 1.80 -0.90 -33.75
CA ALA A 12 0.62 -0.33 -33.08
C ALA A 12 -0.01 -1.31 -32.11
N LEU A 13 -0.10 -2.59 -32.48
CA LEU A 13 -0.54 -3.67 -31.59
C LEU A 13 0.41 -3.87 -30.39
N VAL A 14 1.72 -3.81 -30.62
CA VAL A 14 2.72 -3.87 -29.55
C VAL A 14 2.68 -2.63 -28.67
N ALA A 15 2.43 -1.45 -29.24
CA ALA A 15 2.34 -0.22 -28.44
C ALA A 15 1.07 -0.19 -27.56
N LEU A 16 -0.06 -0.72 -28.04
CA LEU A 16 -1.30 -0.75 -27.25
C LEU A 16 -1.43 -2.03 -26.41
N ALA A 17 -0.89 -3.18 -26.87
CA ALA A 17 -0.73 -4.36 -26.02
C ALA A 17 0.28 -4.12 -24.88
N ALA A 18 1.31 -3.28 -25.11
CA ALA A 18 2.17 -2.76 -24.04
C ALA A 18 1.41 -1.82 -23.08
N LEU A 19 0.38 -1.11 -23.54
CA LEU A 19 -0.55 -0.35 -22.69
C LEU A 19 -1.38 -1.28 -21.80
N VAL A 20 -1.77 -2.44 -22.27
CA VAL A 20 -2.55 -3.45 -21.52
C VAL A 20 -1.65 -4.20 -20.54
N SER A 21 -0.45 -4.62 -20.95
CA SER A 21 0.54 -5.23 -20.04
C SER A 21 1.12 -4.21 -19.05
N ALA A 22 1.18 -2.91 -19.43
CA ALA A 22 1.54 -1.83 -18.53
C ALA A 22 0.43 -1.52 -17.51
N GLY A 23 -0.82 -1.82 -17.79
CA GLY A 23 -1.91 -1.73 -16.79
C GLY A 23 -1.65 -2.62 -15.56
N GLN A 24 -1.05 -3.79 -15.76
CA GLN A 24 -0.57 -4.64 -14.66
C GLN A 24 0.78 -4.18 -14.08
N ALA A 25 1.65 -3.57 -14.88
CA ALA A 25 2.95 -3.05 -14.42
C ALA A 25 2.85 -1.66 -13.76
N VAL A 26 1.85 -0.85 -14.14
CA VAL A 26 1.60 0.50 -13.60
C VAL A 26 1.15 0.48 -12.14
N THR A 27 0.56 -0.63 -11.69
CA THR A 27 0.30 -0.84 -10.26
C THR A 27 1.53 -0.79 -9.37
N LEU A 28 2.69 -0.75 -9.95
CA LEU A 28 3.99 -0.79 -9.29
C LEU A 28 4.67 0.56 -9.10
N ARG A 29 4.16 1.61 -9.75
CA ARG A 29 4.61 2.98 -9.56
C ARG A 29 3.47 3.79 -8.94
N ALA A 30 3.15 3.47 -7.69
CA ALA A 30 1.92 3.86 -7.05
C ALA A 30 1.66 5.37 -7.02
N HIS A 31 2.63 6.17 -6.71
CA HIS A 31 2.42 7.62 -6.59
C HIS A 31 2.67 8.38 -7.90
N GLY A 32 3.41 7.80 -8.80
CA GLY A 32 3.69 8.40 -10.09
C GLY A 32 2.51 8.48 -11.03
N THR A 33 1.45 7.72 -10.81
CA THR A 33 0.35 7.63 -11.77
C THR A 33 -0.88 8.45 -11.42
N GLU A 34 -0.93 9.05 -10.24
CA GLU A 34 -2.16 9.65 -9.74
C GLU A 34 -2.16 11.17 -9.59
N ALA A 35 -1.03 11.80 -9.70
CA ALA A 35 -0.93 13.22 -10.01
C ALA A 35 -1.50 13.57 -11.40
N ARG A 36 -2.30 12.66 -11.93
CA ARG A 36 -2.95 12.85 -13.21
C ARG A 36 -4.01 13.90 -13.04
N ARG A 37 -3.73 15.03 -13.61
CA ARG A 37 -4.68 16.10 -13.69
C ARG A 37 -5.97 15.58 -14.27
N VAL A 38 -7.03 15.72 -13.53
CA VAL A 38 -8.33 15.88 -14.14
C VAL A 38 -8.22 17.03 -15.12
N VAL A 39 -8.23 16.69 -16.39
CA VAL A 39 -8.08 17.67 -17.43
C VAL A 39 -9.34 18.50 -17.45
N SER A 40 -9.35 19.53 -16.61
CA SER A 40 -10.36 20.56 -16.57
C SER A 40 -11.80 20.07 -16.37
N LEU A 41 -12.40 20.42 -15.25
CA LEU A 41 -13.83 20.34 -14.95
C LEU A 41 -14.71 21.05 -16.02
N THR A 42 -14.11 21.84 -16.90
CA THR A 42 -14.78 22.57 -17.97
C THR A 42 -14.96 21.76 -19.25
N TRP A 43 -14.22 20.67 -19.44
CA TRP A 43 -14.37 19.78 -20.60
C TRP A 43 -15.38 18.65 -20.30
N LYS A 44 -16.60 19.01 -19.92
CA LYS A 44 -17.70 18.06 -19.71
C LYS A 44 -18.30 17.64 -21.04
N ARG A 45 -18.59 16.34 -21.16
CA ARG A 45 -19.29 15.74 -22.30
C ARG A 45 -20.41 14.86 -21.78
N ASP A 46 -21.42 14.62 -22.64
CA ASP A 46 -22.53 13.74 -22.30
C ASP A 46 -22.00 12.36 -21.87
N HIS A 47 -22.47 11.88 -20.74
CA HIS A 47 -22.14 10.59 -20.15
C HIS A 47 -20.65 10.40 -19.76
N ILE A 48 -19.83 11.44 -19.76
CA ILE A 48 -18.45 11.40 -19.23
C ILE A 48 -18.43 12.13 -17.89
N THR A 49 -18.06 11.41 -16.84
CA THR A 49 -17.96 11.94 -15.49
C THR A 49 -16.55 12.37 -15.12
N ARG A 50 -15.53 11.75 -15.76
CA ARG A 50 -14.13 12.03 -15.50
C ARG A 50 -13.27 11.85 -16.74
N VAL A 51 -12.28 12.74 -16.92
CA VAL A 51 -11.24 12.62 -17.93
C VAL A 51 -9.89 12.70 -17.25
N LEU A 52 -9.06 11.68 -17.44
CA LEU A 52 -7.69 11.65 -16.97
C LEU A 52 -6.73 11.84 -18.14
N ASP A 53 -5.77 12.75 -17.96
CA ASP A 53 -4.60 12.86 -18.83
C ASP A 53 -3.57 11.82 -18.39
N ALA A 54 -3.23 10.91 -19.27
CA ALA A 54 -2.18 9.94 -19.03
C ALA A 54 -1.05 10.14 -20.01
N ASN A 55 0.02 10.65 -19.49
CA ASN A 55 1.26 10.76 -20.24
C ASN A 55 1.86 9.34 -20.43
N ARG A 56 2.25 8.99 -21.66
CA ARG A 56 2.81 7.67 -21.98
C ARG A 56 4.08 7.32 -21.20
N SER A 57 4.89 8.32 -20.87
CA SER A 57 6.10 8.09 -20.06
C SER A 57 5.76 7.63 -18.63
N GLU A 58 4.63 8.05 -18.09
CA GLU A 58 4.12 7.64 -16.77
C GLU A 58 3.70 6.17 -16.76
N LEU A 59 3.28 5.67 -17.91
CA LEU A 59 2.98 4.25 -18.10
C LEU A 59 4.23 3.41 -18.41
N GLY A 60 5.44 3.98 -18.32
CA GLY A 60 6.68 3.29 -18.67
C GLY A 60 6.86 3.10 -20.19
N LEU A 61 6.09 3.82 -21.00
CA LEU A 61 6.12 3.77 -22.45
C LEU A 61 6.91 4.97 -23.00
N ASN A 62 7.65 4.77 -24.10
CA ASN A 62 8.30 5.89 -24.81
C ASN A 62 7.24 6.83 -25.37
N GLY A 63 7.21 8.07 -24.92
CA GLY A 63 6.24 9.08 -25.32
C GLY A 63 6.56 10.46 -24.80
N SER A 64 5.70 11.45 -25.07
CA SER A 64 5.84 12.81 -24.56
C SER A 64 5.67 12.83 -23.04
N LYS A 65 6.40 13.71 -22.37
CA LYS A 65 6.28 14.03 -20.95
C LYS A 65 5.45 15.30 -20.71
N ALA A 66 5.03 15.94 -21.78
CA ALA A 66 4.25 17.17 -21.69
C ALA A 66 2.81 16.87 -21.24
N PRO A 67 2.24 17.67 -20.33
CA PRO A 67 0.84 17.52 -19.93
C PRO A 67 -0.09 17.85 -21.10
N ALA A 68 -1.33 17.42 -20.95
CA ALA A 68 -2.38 17.81 -21.86
C ALA A 68 -2.52 19.34 -21.93
N GLN A 69 -2.71 19.84 -23.12
CA GLN A 69 -2.91 21.25 -23.37
C GLN A 69 -4.34 21.50 -23.82
N MET A 70 -4.97 22.51 -23.25
CA MET A 70 -6.24 23.03 -23.77
C MET A 70 -5.98 23.97 -24.93
N MET A 71 -6.69 23.75 -26.03
CA MET A 71 -6.61 24.61 -27.21
C MET A 71 -7.99 24.82 -27.84
N THR A 72 -8.16 25.88 -28.58
CA THR A 72 -9.40 26.13 -29.35
C THR A 72 -9.13 25.85 -30.80
N ILE A 73 -9.89 24.93 -31.40
CA ILE A 73 -9.79 24.58 -32.82
C ILE A 73 -11.18 24.60 -33.43
N GLY A 74 -11.37 25.36 -34.48
CA GLY A 74 -12.71 25.50 -35.13
C GLY A 74 -13.80 26.01 -34.19
N GLY A 75 -13.46 26.79 -33.18
CA GLY A 75 -14.40 27.29 -32.17
C GLY A 75 -14.71 26.31 -31.05
N GLN A 76 -14.12 25.11 -31.06
CA GLN A 76 -14.30 24.11 -30.01
C GLN A 76 -13.08 24.02 -29.08
N ALA A 77 -13.33 23.78 -27.80
CA ALA A 77 -12.29 23.47 -26.84
C ALA A 77 -11.81 22.03 -27.05
N CYS A 78 -10.52 21.84 -27.34
CA CYS A 78 -9.88 20.56 -27.60
C CYS A 78 -8.79 20.30 -26.56
N LEU A 79 -8.57 19.02 -26.24
CA LEU A 79 -7.46 18.54 -25.44
C LEU A 79 -6.37 18.00 -26.37
N PHE A 80 -5.12 18.38 -26.18
CA PHE A 80 -3.99 17.84 -26.90
C PHE A 80 -3.07 17.08 -25.95
N GLY A 81 -2.83 15.80 -26.22
CA GLY A 81 -1.98 14.91 -25.40
C GLY A 81 -1.85 13.52 -26.01
N ASP A 82 -1.08 12.64 -25.36
CA ASP A 82 -0.76 11.31 -25.88
C ASP A 82 -1.84 10.27 -25.55
N LEU A 83 -2.51 10.38 -24.39
CA LEU A 83 -3.50 9.43 -23.93
C LEU A 83 -4.50 10.09 -22.99
N PHE A 84 -5.77 9.93 -23.28
CA PHE A 84 -6.88 10.34 -22.43
C PHE A 84 -7.69 9.14 -22.01
N ALA A 85 -7.94 9.01 -20.72
CA ALA A 85 -8.78 7.97 -20.15
C ALA A 85 -10.07 8.56 -19.57
N PHE A 86 -11.19 7.86 -19.74
CA PHE A 86 -12.52 8.37 -19.47
C PHE A 86 -13.32 7.41 -18.61
N ASP A 87 -14.03 7.96 -17.62
CA ASP A 87 -15.11 7.25 -16.96
C ASP A 87 -16.46 7.66 -17.59
N VAL A 88 -17.23 6.66 -17.91
CA VAL A 88 -18.63 6.80 -18.35
C VAL A 88 -19.52 6.90 -17.11
N ASP A 89 -20.57 7.70 -17.16
CA ASP A 89 -21.53 7.78 -16.05
C ASP A 89 -22.15 6.41 -15.78
N ASP A 90 -21.94 5.88 -14.59
CA ASP A 90 -22.47 4.59 -14.14
C ASP A 90 -24.02 4.51 -14.28
N ARG A 91 -24.69 5.66 -14.17
CA ARG A 91 -26.15 5.74 -14.39
C ARG A 91 -26.53 5.53 -15.84
N TYR A 92 -25.62 5.81 -16.76
CA TYR A 92 -25.80 5.59 -18.18
C TYR A 92 -25.41 4.17 -18.59
N ALA A 93 -24.23 3.71 -18.19
CA ALA A 93 -23.75 2.36 -18.48
C ALA A 93 -22.79 1.89 -17.37
N PHE A 94 -23.14 0.83 -16.68
CA PHE A 94 -22.31 0.19 -15.67
C PHE A 94 -22.40 -1.33 -15.79
N ASP A 95 -21.24 -2.00 -15.78
CA ASP A 95 -21.07 -3.47 -15.87
C ASP A 95 -21.99 -4.10 -16.93
N VAL A 96 -22.08 -3.45 -18.09
CA VAL A 96 -22.90 -3.89 -19.23
C VAL A 96 -22.19 -4.99 -20.02
N ASP A 97 -22.87 -5.68 -20.92
CA ASP A 97 -22.30 -6.61 -21.91
C ASP A 97 -23.00 -6.38 -23.24
N GLU A 98 -22.69 -5.28 -23.85
CA GLU A 98 -23.35 -4.85 -25.08
C GLU A 98 -22.37 -4.10 -25.99
N PRO A 99 -22.65 -4.03 -27.29
CA PRO A 99 -21.89 -3.14 -28.16
C PRO A 99 -22.26 -1.69 -27.90
N VAL A 100 -21.24 -0.83 -27.88
CA VAL A 100 -21.38 0.61 -27.67
C VAL A 100 -20.64 1.35 -28.79
N ASP A 101 -21.26 2.33 -29.40
CA ASP A 101 -20.63 3.16 -30.43
C ASP A 101 -20.02 4.41 -29.78
N VAL A 102 -18.70 4.55 -29.90
CA VAL A 102 -17.95 5.71 -29.44
C VAL A 102 -17.53 6.55 -30.63
N THR A 103 -17.94 7.82 -30.65
CA THR A 103 -17.54 8.77 -31.68
C THR A 103 -16.56 9.79 -31.11
N VAL A 104 -15.37 9.83 -31.66
CA VAL A 104 -14.30 10.78 -31.32
C VAL A 104 -14.26 11.87 -32.37
N THR A 105 -14.33 13.15 -31.96
CA THR A 105 -14.10 14.34 -32.83
C THR A 105 -12.69 14.84 -32.55
N TYR A 106 -11.89 14.99 -33.58
CA TYR A 106 -10.49 15.36 -33.50
C TYR A 106 -10.06 16.33 -34.60
N ALA A 107 -8.96 17.05 -34.39
CA ALA A 107 -8.35 17.89 -35.41
C ALA A 107 -7.24 17.11 -36.17
N PRO A 108 -7.46 16.74 -37.43
CA PRO A 108 -6.59 15.80 -38.13
C PRO A 108 -5.14 16.33 -38.32
N ASP A 109 -4.96 17.65 -38.52
CA ASP A 109 -3.63 18.24 -38.73
C ASP A 109 -2.76 18.24 -37.46
N ARG A 110 -3.35 17.90 -36.28
CA ARG A 110 -2.69 17.85 -34.98
C ARG A 110 -2.89 16.47 -34.29
N THR A 111 -3.25 15.46 -35.07
CA THR A 111 -3.53 14.13 -34.53
C THR A 111 -2.70 13.10 -35.27
N GLN A 112 -1.98 12.28 -34.52
CA GLN A 112 -1.29 11.11 -35.03
C GLN A 112 -2.25 9.91 -35.08
N PRO A 113 -1.94 8.81 -35.78
CA PRO A 113 -2.73 7.61 -35.75
C PRO A 113 -3.03 7.18 -34.30
N PHE A 114 -4.30 6.92 -34.01
CA PHE A 114 -4.79 6.66 -32.66
C PHE A 114 -5.67 5.42 -32.58
N ALA A 115 -5.88 4.93 -31.37
CA ALA A 115 -6.80 3.81 -31.10
C ALA A 115 -7.60 4.07 -29.82
N ILE A 116 -8.69 3.31 -29.65
CA ILE A 116 -9.55 3.32 -28.48
C ILE A 116 -9.38 1.97 -27.77
N ALA A 117 -9.09 2.01 -26.46
CA ALA A 117 -9.12 0.87 -25.57
C ALA A 117 -10.32 0.97 -24.65
N TRP A 118 -10.90 -0.14 -24.23
CA TRP A 118 -12.05 -0.16 -23.31
C TRP A 118 -12.06 -1.37 -22.39
N ASP A 119 -12.73 -1.22 -21.26
CA ASP A 119 -13.08 -2.30 -20.36
C ASP A 119 -14.09 -3.23 -21.07
N LYS A 120 -13.75 -4.51 -21.20
CA LYS A 120 -14.46 -5.48 -22.01
C LYS A 120 -14.80 -6.74 -21.23
N ASN A 121 -15.99 -7.28 -21.47
CA ASN A 121 -16.36 -8.59 -20.93
C ASN A 121 -15.68 -9.73 -21.65
N GLY A 122 -15.08 -10.64 -20.86
CA GLY A 122 -14.44 -11.87 -21.32
C GLY A 122 -13.08 -11.67 -21.99
N GLY A 123 -12.37 -12.76 -22.22
CA GLY A 123 -10.99 -12.74 -22.71
C GLY A 123 -10.05 -12.12 -21.69
N ASP A 124 -9.15 -11.25 -22.16
CA ASP A 124 -8.18 -10.54 -21.30
C ASP A 124 -8.78 -9.35 -20.53
N GLY A 125 -10.11 -9.16 -20.57
CA GLY A 125 -10.79 -8.05 -19.93
C GLY A 125 -10.65 -6.70 -20.65
N TYR A 126 -9.93 -6.64 -21.76
CA TYR A 126 -9.71 -5.43 -22.55
C TYR A 126 -10.11 -5.59 -24.01
N GLY A 127 -10.65 -4.51 -24.57
CA GLY A 127 -10.85 -4.33 -25.99
C GLY A 127 -9.94 -3.25 -26.54
N ILE A 128 -9.46 -3.40 -27.76
CA ILE A 128 -8.67 -2.40 -28.48
C ILE A 128 -9.17 -2.30 -29.90
N SER A 129 -9.43 -1.07 -30.38
CA SER A 129 -9.83 -0.83 -31.76
C SER A 129 -8.68 -1.04 -32.76
N LYS A 130 -9.02 -1.15 -34.02
CA LYS A 130 -8.04 -0.91 -35.07
C LYS A 130 -7.53 0.52 -34.99
N GLU A 131 -6.29 0.73 -35.41
CA GLU A 131 -5.70 2.06 -35.52
C GLU A 131 -6.49 2.91 -36.53
N ILE A 132 -6.77 4.13 -36.13
CA ILE A 132 -7.47 5.14 -36.93
C ILE A 132 -6.44 6.13 -37.42
N SER A 133 -6.25 6.21 -38.74
CA SER A 133 -5.36 7.21 -39.36
C SER A 133 -6.14 8.50 -39.61
N PRO A 134 -5.64 9.66 -39.16
CA PRO A 134 -6.28 10.94 -39.41
C PRO A 134 -6.33 11.25 -40.92
N GLU A 135 -7.50 11.67 -41.39
CA GLU A 135 -7.69 12.10 -42.79
C GLU A 135 -7.58 13.64 -42.87
N PRO A 136 -6.61 14.19 -43.61
CA PRO A 136 -6.43 15.64 -43.74
C PRO A 136 -7.59 16.32 -44.48
N GLY A 137 -7.60 17.65 -44.50
CA GLY A 137 -8.48 18.45 -45.36
C GLY A 137 -9.77 18.94 -44.69
N ALA A 138 -9.90 18.82 -43.35
CA ALA A 138 -10.96 19.46 -42.59
C ALA A 138 -10.42 19.98 -41.25
N THR A 139 -11.03 21.03 -40.70
CA THR A 139 -10.67 21.56 -39.38
C THR A 139 -10.89 20.53 -38.27
N LEU A 140 -12.01 19.80 -38.34
CA LEU A 140 -12.39 18.72 -37.42
C LEU A 140 -12.91 17.51 -38.20
N ARG A 141 -12.63 16.34 -37.71
CA ARG A 141 -13.10 15.03 -38.21
C ARG A 141 -13.74 14.23 -37.10
N LYS A 142 -14.63 13.30 -37.51
CA LYS A 142 -15.24 12.33 -36.58
C LYS A 142 -14.84 10.93 -36.99
N ALA A 143 -14.51 10.10 -36.02
CA ALA A 143 -14.31 8.67 -36.16
C ALA A 143 -15.22 7.93 -35.17
N THR A 144 -16.02 7.00 -35.67
CA THR A 144 -16.89 6.18 -34.85
C THR A 144 -16.34 4.78 -34.77
N VAL A 145 -16.19 4.25 -33.56
CA VAL A 145 -15.73 2.90 -33.27
C VAL A 145 -16.81 2.17 -32.46
N ARG A 146 -17.16 0.97 -32.94
CA ARG A 146 -18.02 0.07 -32.20
C ARG A 146 -17.20 -0.75 -31.22
N LEU A 147 -17.45 -0.55 -29.93
CA LEU A 147 -16.83 -1.28 -28.83
C LEU A 147 -17.65 -2.56 -28.56
N GLU A 148 -17.16 -3.69 -29.01
CA GLU A 148 -17.85 -4.96 -28.77
C GLU A 148 -17.73 -5.42 -27.33
N ARG A 149 -18.85 -5.87 -26.75
CA ARG A 149 -18.91 -6.36 -25.37
C ARG A 149 -18.36 -5.38 -24.35
N ALA A 150 -18.67 -4.08 -24.51
CA ALA A 150 -18.27 -3.07 -23.54
C ALA A 150 -18.81 -3.42 -22.16
N ARG A 151 -17.99 -3.22 -21.13
CA ARG A 151 -18.33 -3.53 -19.75
C ARG A 151 -18.61 -2.25 -18.96
N PHE A 152 -17.70 -1.30 -18.99
CA PHE A 152 -17.76 -0.04 -18.24
C PHE A 152 -17.96 -0.28 -16.73
N ALA A 153 -16.97 -0.91 -16.13
CA ALA A 153 -16.93 -1.23 -14.71
C ALA A 153 -15.70 -0.62 -14.01
N GLY A 154 -15.05 0.35 -14.66
CA GLY A 154 -13.85 0.99 -14.15
C GLY A 154 -12.63 0.08 -14.06
N LEU A 155 -12.58 -0.99 -14.85
CA LEU A 155 -11.47 -1.97 -14.84
C LEU A 155 -10.50 -1.76 -16.02
N GLY A 156 -10.70 -0.72 -16.83
CA GLY A 156 -9.84 -0.36 -17.95
C GLY A 156 -8.57 0.35 -17.52
N ILE A 157 -7.90 0.96 -18.51
CA ILE A 157 -6.68 1.73 -18.29
C ILE A 157 -6.94 2.80 -17.22
N LEU A 158 -6.06 2.85 -16.21
CA LEU A 158 -6.17 3.82 -15.12
C LEU A 158 -7.45 3.70 -14.27
N ASN A 159 -8.01 2.49 -14.19
CA ASN A 159 -9.29 2.26 -13.52
C ASN A 159 -10.41 3.14 -14.12
N THR A 160 -10.43 3.27 -15.44
CA THR A 160 -11.49 3.94 -16.21
C THR A 160 -12.16 2.98 -17.17
N ASP A 161 -13.20 3.42 -17.86
CA ASP A 161 -14.01 2.58 -18.74
C ASP A 161 -13.45 2.50 -20.15
N LEU A 162 -12.88 3.60 -20.64
CA LEU A 162 -12.27 3.64 -21.96
C LEU A 162 -11.11 4.65 -22.03
N ALA A 163 -10.24 4.48 -23.02
CA ALA A 163 -9.13 5.39 -23.27
C ALA A 163 -8.94 5.64 -24.76
N VAL A 164 -8.53 6.85 -25.11
CA VAL A 164 -8.15 7.25 -26.49
C VAL A 164 -6.68 7.64 -26.47
N GLY A 165 -5.86 6.98 -27.29
CA GLY A 165 -4.41 7.19 -27.28
C GLY A 165 -3.80 7.27 -28.66
N ALA A 166 -2.83 8.18 -28.83
CA ALA A 166 -2.04 8.37 -30.03
C ALA A 166 -0.56 8.55 -29.67
N ARG A 167 0.34 7.86 -30.32
CA ARG A 167 1.78 8.09 -30.15
C ARG A 167 2.18 9.39 -30.84
N GLY A 168 2.51 10.40 -30.07
CA GLY A 168 2.86 11.74 -30.56
C GLY A 168 1.69 12.71 -30.59
N GLY A 169 0.59 12.34 -29.95
CA GLY A 169 -0.51 13.24 -29.61
C GLY A 169 -1.78 13.13 -30.46
N ILE A 170 -2.89 13.39 -29.81
CA ILE A 170 -4.21 13.60 -30.42
C ILE A 170 -4.79 14.94 -29.94
N ALA A 171 -5.28 15.74 -30.88
CA ALA A 171 -6.13 16.90 -30.56
C ALA A 171 -7.59 16.47 -30.50
N LEU A 172 -8.04 16.07 -29.32
CA LEU A 172 -9.38 15.54 -29.03
C LEU A 172 -10.33 16.69 -28.70
N CYS A 173 -11.35 16.91 -29.54
CA CYS A 173 -12.27 18.02 -29.41
C CYS A 173 -13.64 17.60 -28.86
N ASP A 174 -14.04 16.32 -29.05
CA ASP A 174 -15.27 15.77 -28.51
C ASP A 174 -15.22 14.25 -28.44
N ILE A 175 -15.98 13.68 -27.52
CA ILE A 175 -16.27 12.25 -27.44
C ILE A 175 -17.75 12.07 -27.11
N SER A 176 -18.42 11.20 -27.83
CA SER A 176 -19.78 10.82 -27.54
C SER A 176 -19.95 9.30 -27.51
N ILE A 177 -20.81 8.83 -26.65
CA ILE A 177 -21.03 7.42 -26.36
C ILE A 177 -22.50 7.11 -26.59
N VAL A 178 -22.80 6.15 -27.47
CA VAL A 178 -24.13 5.73 -27.80
C VAL A 178 -24.29 4.24 -27.61
N ARG A 179 -25.19 3.85 -26.74
CA ARG A 179 -25.54 2.44 -26.52
C ARG A 179 -26.41 1.95 -27.67
N SER A 180 -26.02 0.81 -28.24
CA SER A 180 -26.74 0.21 -29.37
C SER A 180 -28.01 -0.56 -28.98
N ALA A 181 -28.33 -0.61 -27.70
CA ALA A 181 -29.48 -1.37 -27.22
C ALA A 181 -30.78 -0.73 -27.71
N ALA A 182 -31.46 -1.41 -28.60
CA ALA A 182 -32.93 -1.29 -28.66
C ALA A 182 -33.42 -1.43 -27.22
N THR A 183 -34.17 -0.45 -26.74
CA THR A 183 -34.79 -0.42 -25.43
C THR A 183 -35.50 -1.76 -25.15
N LYS A 184 -34.76 -2.73 -24.58
CA LYS A 184 -35.41 -3.84 -23.90
C LYS A 184 -36.29 -3.23 -22.85
N ALA A 185 -37.61 -3.53 -22.92
CA ALA A 185 -38.56 -3.10 -21.88
C ALA A 185 -37.89 -3.36 -20.52
N ALA A 186 -37.85 -2.33 -19.67
CA ALA A 186 -37.17 -2.42 -18.38
C ALA A 186 -37.67 -3.68 -17.66
N ALA A 187 -36.75 -4.56 -17.28
CA ALA A 187 -37.11 -5.79 -16.59
C ALA A 187 -37.94 -5.47 -15.35
N PRO A 188 -38.97 -6.23 -15.04
CA PRO A 188 -39.77 -6.04 -13.83
C PRO A 188 -38.85 -6.01 -12.61
N ARG A 189 -38.99 -5.05 -11.72
CA ARG A 189 -38.14 -4.85 -10.55
C ARG A 189 -38.84 -5.19 -9.25
N GLY A 190 -38.06 -5.66 -8.29
CA GLY A 190 -38.45 -5.80 -6.90
C GLY A 190 -37.49 -5.07 -5.97
N ARG A 191 -37.76 -5.08 -4.68
CA ARG A 191 -36.95 -4.44 -3.65
C ARG A 191 -36.16 -5.51 -2.88
N VAL A 192 -34.93 -5.21 -2.50
CA VAL A 192 -34.09 -6.01 -1.59
C VAL A 192 -33.74 -5.14 -0.40
N GLN A 193 -33.98 -5.64 0.80
CA GLN A 193 -33.53 -5.05 2.06
C GLN A 193 -32.55 -6.00 2.74
N ILE A 194 -31.37 -5.52 3.06
CA ILE A 194 -30.27 -6.30 3.68
C ILE A 194 -29.93 -5.67 5.02
N GLU A 195 -29.84 -6.50 6.05
CA GLU A 195 -29.31 -6.15 7.37
C GLU A 195 -28.05 -6.96 7.63
N VAL A 196 -26.92 -6.30 7.91
CA VAL A 196 -25.65 -6.93 8.28
C VAL A 196 -25.42 -6.74 9.77
N LYS A 197 -25.33 -7.84 10.50
CA LYS A 197 -25.15 -7.85 11.95
C LYS A 197 -23.93 -8.68 12.35
N ASP A 198 -23.27 -8.25 13.40
CA ASP A 198 -22.33 -9.10 14.11
C ASP A 198 -23.12 -10.26 14.77
N ALA A 199 -22.69 -11.49 14.55
CA ALA A 199 -23.43 -12.66 15.01
C ALA A 199 -23.36 -12.87 16.53
N GLU A 200 -22.34 -12.32 17.21
CA GLU A 200 -22.13 -12.43 18.65
C GLU A 200 -22.96 -11.38 19.41
N THR A 201 -22.94 -10.13 18.91
CA THR A 201 -23.61 -9.01 19.59
C THR A 201 -25.03 -8.74 19.09
N GLY A 202 -25.34 -9.14 17.85
CA GLY A 202 -26.60 -8.82 17.18
C GLY A 202 -26.71 -7.37 16.69
N GLU A 203 -25.68 -6.56 16.86
CA GLU A 203 -25.64 -5.16 16.43
C GLU A 203 -25.42 -5.02 14.93
N LEU A 204 -25.99 -3.97 14.34
CA LEU A 204 -25.72 -3.61 12.94
C LEU A 204 -24.28 -3.15 12.81
N VAL A 205 -23.56 -3.68 11.81
CA VAL A 205 -22.15 -3.36 11.58
C VAL A 205 -21.87 -2.94 10.15
N PRO A 206 -20.99 -1.97 9.92
CA PRO A 206 -20.48 -1.67 8.59
C PRO A 206 -19.83 -2.91 7.96
N ALA A 207 -20.05 -3.08 6.65
CA ALA A 207 -19.54 -4.24 5.92
C ALA A 207 -19.32 -3.91 4.44
N ARG A 208 -18.48 -4.69 3.80
CA ARG A 208 -18.36 -4.77 2.36
C ARG A 208 -19.36 -5.79 1.84
N LEU A 209 -20.20 -5.37 0.89
CA LEU A 209 -21.32 -6.12 0.36
C LEU A 209 -21.20 -6.32 -1.14
N GLY A 210 -21.40 -7.53 -1.61
CA GLY A 210 -21.61 -7.90 -3.01
C GLY A 210 -23.03 -8.42 -3.22
N LEU A 211 -23.69 -7.96 -4.27
CA LEU A 211 -25.00 -8.43 -4.69
C LEU A 211 -24.89 -8.79 -6.18
N TYR A 212 -24.90 -10.06 -6.51
CA TYR A 212 -24.59 -10.54 -7.86
C TYR A 212 -25.78 -11.26 -8.49
N ASP A 213 -26.14 -10.88 -9.71
CA ASP A 213 -27.14 -11.60 -10.48
C ASP A 213 -26.61 -12.97 -10.99
N ALA A 214 -27.45 -13.71 -11.71
CA ALA A 214 -27.11 -15.02 -12.26
C ALA A 214 -25.92 -14.99 -13.26
N THR A 215 -25.54 -13.81 -13.76
CA THR A 215 -24.37 -13.60 -14.62
C THR A 215 -23.13 -13.18 -13.86
N GLY A 216 -23.22 -13.05 -12.53
CA GLY A 216 -22.15 -12.58 -11.67
C GLY A 216 -21.98 -11.06 -11.63
N ARG A 217 -22.94 -10.31 -12.14
CA ARG A 217 -22.90 -8.85 -12.21
C ARG A 217 -23.62 -8.21 -11.04
N THR A 218 -23.13 -7.06 -10.65
CA THR A 218 -23.69 -6.26 -9.57
C THR A 218 -24.56 -5.16 -10.14
N PRO A 219 -25.84 -5.03 -9.72
CA PRO A 219 -26.64 -3.87 -10.04
C PRO A 219 -26.01 -2.60 -9.45
N LEU A 220 -26.21 -1.45 -10.11
CA LEU A 220 -25.74 -0.17 -9.58
C LEU A 220 -26.26 0.02 -8.14
N PRO A 221 -25.39 0.30 -7.15
CA PRO A 221 -25.82 0.53 -5.78
C PRO A 221 -26.76 1.73 -5.65
N SER A 222 -27.68 1.64 -4.70
CA SER A 222 -28.50 2.78 -4.30
C SER A 222 -27.70 3.81 -3.51
N ASP A 223 -28.30 4.97 -3.27
CA ASP A 223 -27.73 6.06 -2.47
C ASP A 223 -27.44 5.68 -1.00
N GLN A 224 -27.83 4.48 -0.55
CA GLN A 224 -27.49 3.94 0.77
C GLN A 224 -26.11 3.29 0.82
N ALA A 225 -25.46 3.05 -0.31
CA ALA A 225 -24.06 2.67 -0.35
C ALA A 225 -23.17 3.85 0.07
N LEU A 226 -22.07 3.56 0.75
CA LEU A 226 -21.12 4.57 1.21
C LEU A 226 -20.28 5.07 0.03
N LEU A 227 -20.35 6.38 -0.23
CA LEU A 227 -19.56 7.03 -1.27
C LEU A 227 -18.12 7.22 -0.84
N ILE A 228 -17.19 7.02 -1.76
CA ILE A 228 -15.77 7.29 -1.59
C ILE A 228 -15.39 8.50 -2.44
N HIS A 229 -14.78 9.51 -1.83
CA HIS A 229 -14.16 10.61 -2.57
C HIS A 229 -12.70 10.23 -2.88
N ARG A 230 -12.37 10.18 -4.15
CA ARG A 230 -11.04 9.74 -4.61
C ARG A 230 -10.03 10.87 -4.76
N TYR A 231 -10.49 12.08 -5.10
CA TYR A 231 -9.65 13.26 -5.30
C TYR A 231 -10.31 14.51 -4.76
N ALA A 232 -9.51 15.56 -4.60
CA ALA A 232 -9.96 16.90 -4.26
C ALA A 232 -10.99 17.48 -5.24
N ASP A 233 -11.26 16.82 -6.35
CA ASP A 233 -11.98 17.32 -7.51
C ASP A 233 -13.30 16.62 -7.80
N GLU A 234 -13.95 16.06 -6.81
CA GLU A 234 -15.33 15.54 -6.92
C GLU A 234 -15.50 14.14 -7.53
N THR A 235 -14.46 13.40 -7.84
CA THR A 235 -14.66 12.01 -8.28
C THR A 235 -15.15 11.14 -7.14
N ARG A 236 -16.32 10.54 -7.34
CA ARG A 236 -16.99 9.68 -6.36
C ARG A 236 -16.91 8.23 -6.83
N LEU A 237 -16.40 7.36 -5.98
CA LEU A 237 -16.46 5.93 -6.20
C LEU A 237 -17.51 5.31 -5.31
N LEU A 238 -18.39 4.53 -5.91
CA LEU A 238 -19.35 3.67 -5.20
C LEU A 238 -18.83 2.26 -5.04
N TRP A 239 -17.83 1.88 -5.86
CA TRP A 239 -17.43 0.51 -6.07
C TRP A 239 -16.02 0.24 -5.56
N VAL A 240 -15.85 -0.92 -4.99
CA VAL A 240 -14.56 -1.49 -4.67
C VAL A 240 -14.40 -2.79 -5.44
N ALA A 241 -13.34 -2.91 -6.21
CA ALA A 241 -12.93 -4.17 -6.81
C ALA A 241 -11.69 -4.65 -6.07
N PRO A 242 -11.81 -5.58 -5.11
CA PRO A 242 -10.67 -6.04 -4.35
C PRO A 242 -9.70 -6.78 -5.25
N ARG A 243 -8.44 -6.36 -5.27
CA ARG A 243 -7.34 -7.08 -5.94
C ARG A 243 -6.98 -8.37 -5.25
N LEU A 244 -7.16 -8.42 -3.94
CA LEU A 244 -6.92 -9.63 -3.21
C LEU A 244 -8.07 -10.59 -3.46
N LEU A 245 -7.70 -11.84 -3.68
CA LEU A 245 -8.60 -12.96 -3.98
C LEU A 245 -9.72 -13.20 -2.94
N TRP A 246 -9.76 -12.39 -1.89
CA TRP A 246 -10.71 -12.55 -0.81
C TRP A 246 -11.69 -11.36 -0.71
N PRO A 247 -12.99 -11.64 -0.67
CA PRO A 247 -13.65 -12.92 -0.93
C PRO A 247 -13.85 -13.23 -2.40
N SER A 248 -13.62 -12.28 -3.30
CA SER A 248 -13.62 -12.51 -4.75
C SER A 248 -12.92 -11.36 -5.49
N ALA A 249 -11.76 -11.67 -6.07
CA ALA A 249 -10.85 -10.71 -6.70
C ALA A 249 -11.41 -10.04 -7.96
N GLU A 250 -12.38 -10.63 -8.62
CA GLU A 250 -12.82 -10.20 -9.95
C GLU A 250 -14.22 -9.57 -9.95
N ARG A 251 -14.88 -9.52 -8.78
CA ARG A 251 -16.23 -8.98 -8.65
C ARG A 251 -16.25 -7.70 -7.84
N GLN A 252 -16.98 -6.72 -8.31
CA GLN A 252 -17.14 -5.46 -7.61
C GLN A 252 -18.01 -5.62 -6.38
N ALA A 253 -17.69 -4.86 -5.34
CA ALA A 253 -18.41 -4.77 -4.11
C ALA A 253 -18.61 -3.28 -3.75
N PHE A 254 -19.42 -3.01 -2.74
CA PHE A 254 -19.65 -1.67 -2.20
C PHE A 254 -19.72 -1.73 -0.68
N TYR A 255 -19.57 -0.58 -0.03
CA TYR A 255 -19.67 -0.49 1.42
C TYR A 255 -21.05 -0.07 1.86
N VAL A 256 -21.51 -0.65 2.96
CA VAL A 256 -22.78 -0.34 3.62
C VAL A 256 -22.59 -0.12 5.11
N ASN A 257 -23.45 0.69 5.71
CA ASN A 257 -23.42 0.95 7.16
C ASN A 257 -24.50 0.12 7.87
N GLY A 258 -24.35 -1.19 7.85
CA GLY A 258 -25.24 -2.14 8.53
C GLY A 258 -26.55 -2.44 7.82
N THR A 259 -27.15 -1.47 7.16
CA THR A 259 -28.41 -1.63 6.41
C THR A 259 -28.25 -1.17 4.97
N TYR A 260 -28.95 -1.85 4.07
CA TYR A 260 -28.95 -1.51 2.65
C TYR A 260 -30.27 -1.85 2.02
N GLU A 261 -30.83 -0.95 1.22
CA GLU A 261 -32.03 -1.19 0.43
C GLU A 261 -31.82 -0.70 -1.01
N THR A 262 -32.25 -1.50 -1.96
CA THR A 262 -32.18 -1.16 -3.39
C THR A 262 -33.32 -1.79 -4.17
N GLN A 263 -33.57 -1.27 -5.39
CA GLN A 263 -34.45 -1.88 -6.38
C GLN A 263 -33.57 -2.55 -7.47
N VAL A 264 -33.85 -3.83 -7.71
CA VAL A 264 -33.12 -4.63 -8.70
C VAL A 264 -34.11 -5.35 -9.64
N PRO A 265 -33.71 -5.76 -10.84
CA PRO A 265 -34.49 -6.65 -11.68
C PRO A 265 -34.95 -7.89 -10.90
N ALA A 266 -36.15 -8.39 -11.20
CA ALA A 266 -36.63 -9.63 -10.62
C ALA A 266 -35.74 -10.79 -11.06
N GLY A 267 -35.26 -11.63 -10.11
CA GLY A 267 -34.33 -12.72 -10.36
C GLY A 267 -33.71 -13.25 -9.07
N SER A 268 -32.85 -14.23 -9.21
CA SER A 268 -32.06 -14.78 -8.10
C SER A 268 -30.71 -14.08 -8.02
N TYR A 269 -30.28 -13.71 -6.80
CA TYR A 269 -29.03 -13.00 -6.53
C TYR A 269 -28.23 -13.76 -5.49
N GLU A 270 -26.91 -13.87 -5.74
CA GLU A 270 -25.94 -14.24 -4.70
C GLU A 270 -25.64 -13.00 -3.86
N VAL A 271 -25.62 -13.17 -2.54
CA VAL A 271 -25.25 -12.13 -1.58
C VAL A 271 -23.95 -12.55 -0.89
N VAL A 272 -22.94 -11.70 -0.97
CA VAL A 272 -21.65 -11.92 -0.31
C VAL A 272 -21.37 -10.76 0.62
N ALA A 273 -21.05 -11.03 1.88
CA ALA A 273 -20.71 -9.97 2.84
C ALA A 273 -19.45 -10.36 3.63
N THR A 274 -18.67 -9.34 3.98
CA THR A 274 -17.45 -9.51 4.78
C THR A 274 -17.15 -8.25 5.59
N LYS A 275 -16.37 -8.42 6.68
CA LYS A 275 -15.91 -7.33 7.53
C LYS A 275 -14.47 -7.59 7.96
N GLY A 276 -13.53 -7.33 7.03
CA GLY A 276 -12.10 -7.54 7.29
C GLY A 276 -11.70 -9.01 7.57
N PRO A 277 -10.42 -9.27 7.85
CA PRO A 277 -9.86 -10.62 7.95
C PRO A 277 -10.26 -11.38 9.23
N GLU A 278 -10.77 -10.69 10.23
CA GLU A 278 -11.21 -11.32 11.48
C GLU A 278 -12.62 -11.94 11.40
N TYR A 279 -13.35 -11.70 10.30
CA TYR A 279 -14.67 -12.25 10.07
C TYR A 279 -14.68 -13.28 8.95
N ARG A 280 -15.53 -14.29 9.11
CA ARG A 280 -15.83 -15.26 8.05
C ARG A 280 -16.66 -14.58 6.96
N VAL A 281 -16.44 -15.02 5.74
CA VAL A 281 -17.22 -14.55 4.59
C VAL A 281 -18.61 -15.16 4.63
N PHE A 282 -19.63 -14.32 4.64
CA PHE A 282 -21.01 -14.77 4.43
C PHE A 282 -21.29 -14.92 2.93
N LYS A 283 -21.91 -16.05 2.57
CA LYS A 283 -22.46 -16.30 1.24
C LYS A 283 -23.88 -16.81 1.38
N GLY A 284 -24.79 -16.17 0.66
CA GLY A 284 -26.22 -16.52 0.66
C GLY A 284 -26.85 -16.21 -0.69
N ALA A 285 -28.15 -16.49 -0.81
CA ALA A 285 -28.93 -16.19 -2.00
C ALA A 285 -30.24 -15.50 -1.62
N VAL A 286 -30.76 -14.67 -2.52
CA VAL A 286 -32.06 -14.04 -2.38
C VAL A 286 -32.81 -14.04 -3.72
N ASP A 287 -34.07 -14.48 -3.69
CA ASP A 287 -34.99 -14.41 -4.85
C ASP A 287 -35.81 -13.14 -4.78
N VAL A 288 -35.65 -12.27 -5.77
CA VAL A 288 -36.36 -11.02 -5.89
C VAL A 288 -37.54 -11.16 -6.86
N LYS A 289 -38.75 -11.01 -6.36
CA LYS A 289 -39.98 -11.03 -7.18
C LYS A 289 -40.42 -9.62 -7.56
N ALA A 290 -40.93 -9.47 -8.76
CA ALA A 290 -41.46 -8.17 -9.24
C ALA A 290 -42.47 -7.58 -8.27
N GLY A 291 -42.28 -6.31 -7.93
CA GLY A 291 -43.17 -5.54 -7.04
C GLY A 291 -43.11 -5.94 -5.56
N GLN A 292 -42.30 -6.93 -5.17
CA GLN A 292 -42.19 -7.42 -3.79
C GLN A 292 -40.93 -6.96 -3.11
N LEU A 293 -40.92 -7.01 -1.77
CA LEU A 293 -39.77 -6.79 -0.91
C LEU A 293 -39.20 -8.15 -0.45
N ALA A 294 -37.96 -8.41 -0.83
CA ALA A 294 -37.15 -9.52 -0.27
C ALA A 294 -36.31 -8.99 0.88
N ARG A 295 -36.19 -9.76 1.98
CA ARG A 295 -35.36 -9.40 3.14
C ARG A 295 -34.25 -10.42 3.33
N VAL A 296 -33.06 -9.93 3.61
CA VAL A 296 -31.88 -10.75 3.92
C VAL A 296 -31.27 -10.27 5.23
N ALA A 297 -31.14 -11.17 6.19
CA ALA A 297 -30.37 -10.95 7.40
C ALA A 297 -29.02 -11.68 7.27
N ILE A 298 -27.92 -10.97 7.50
CA ILE A 298 -26.56 -11.47 7.37
C ILE A 298 -25.89 -11.46 8.75
N PRO A 299 -25.82 -12.60 9.44
CA PRO A 299 -25.03 -12.72 10.67
C PRO A 299 -23.56 -12.97 10.33
N LEU A 300 -22.72 -11.94 10.43
CA LEU A 300 -21.28 -12.07 10.24
C LEU A 300 -20.64 -12.70 11.47
N GLN A 301 -19.98 -13.84 11.28
CA GLN A 301 -19.30 -14.57 12.34
C GLN A 301 -17.84 -14.18 12.44
N ARG A 302 -17.37 -13.87 13.65
CA ARG A 302 -15.93 -13.68 13.87
C ARG A 302 -15.19 -15.00 13.79
N PHE A 303 -14.09 -15.02 13.04
CA PHE A 303 -13.09 -16.08 13.06
C PHE A 303 -12.22 -15.98 14.31
N ILE A 304 -11.83 -14.75 14.66
CA ILE A 304 -11.06 -14.43 15.86
C ILE A 304 -11.42 -13.01 16.30
N ASN A 305 -11.42 -12.78 17.62
CA ASN A 305 -11.67 -11.46 18.20
C ASN A 305 -10.34 -10.91 18.77
N GLN A 306 -9.57 -10.19 17.95
CA GLN A 306 -8.30 -9.59 18.35
C GLN A 306 -8.47 -8.47 19.39
N PRO A 307 -9.51 -7.61 19.34
CA PRO A 307 -9.79 -6.65 20.42
C PRO A 307 -9.94 -7.27 21.80
N SER A 308 -10.60 -8.44 21.92
CA SER A 308 -10.72 -9.14 23.21
C SER A 308 -9.37 -9.62 23.75
N ARG A 309 -8.35 -9.64 22.91
CA ARG A 309 -6.97 -10.02 23.23
C ARG A 309 -6.07 -8.80 23.37
N GLY A 310 -6.63 -7.58 23.30
CA GLY A 310 -5.92 -6.32 23.38
C GLY A 310 -5.18 -5.91 22.11
N TRP A 311 -5.48 -6.52 20.95
CA TRP A 311 -4.89 -6.17 19.67
C TRP A 311 -5.86 -5.34 18.83
N TYR A 312 -5.43 -4.16 18.40
CA TYR A 312 -6.24 -3.24 17.59
C TYR A 312 -5.52 -2.88 16.30
N SER A 313 -6.17 -3.13 15.17
CA SER A 313 -5.59 -2.92 13.85
C SER A 313 -5.49 -1.45 13.46
N GLY A 314 -4.50 -1.13 12.62
CA GLY A 314 -4.34 0.17 12.00
C GLY A 314 -3.94 0.06 10.53
N ASP A 315 -4.21 1.12 9.78
CA ASP A 315 -3.70 1.38 8.45
C ASP A 315 -2.95 2.71 8.48
N THR A 316 -1.66 2.69 8.15
CA THR A 316 -0.84 3.90 8.17
C THR A 316 -1.17 4.87 7.03
N HIS A 317 -1.86 4.40 5.95
CA HIS A 317 -1.78 5.08 4.68
C HIS A 317 -3.10 5.07 3.92
N LEU A 318 -3.96 6.07 4.23
CA LEU A 318 -5.24 6.24 3.56
C LEU A 318 -5.35 7.63 2.96
N HIS A 319 -5.55 7.72 1.65
CA HIS A 319 -5.78 8.98 0.96
C HIS A 319 -7.27 9.20 0.73
N LEU A 320 -7.98 9.52 1.78
CA LEU A 320 -9.41 9.84 1.76
C LEU A 320 -9.62 11.27 2.21
N MET A 321 -10.07 12.11 1.27
CA MET A 321 -10.55 13.44 1.60
C MET A 321 -11.90 13.35 2.27
N ARG A 322 -12.14 14.18 3.28
CA ARG A 322 -13.43 14.29 3.94
C ARG A 322 -13.72 15.72 4.37
N GLU A 323 -14.98 16.03 4.49
CA GLU A 323 -15.48 17.11 5.31
C GLU A 323 -16.11 16.51 6.56
N GLN A 324 -16.34 17.28 7.62
CA GLN A 324 -16.95 16.76 8.86
C GLN A 324 -18.31 16.09 8.64
N THR A 325 -19.08 16.57 7.69
CA THR A 325 -20.38 15.96 7.30
C THR A 325 -20.22 14.55 6.69
N GLN A 326 -19.02 14.19 6.26
CA GLN A 326 -18.69 12.91 5.64
C GLN A 326 -18.02 11.93 6.61
N ASP A 327 -17.76 12.33 7.84
CA ASP A 327 -17.09 11.49 8.85
C ASP A 327 -17.73 10.11 8.97
N VAL A 328 -19.05 10.03 9.02
CA VAL A 328 -19.79 8.75 9.13
C VAL A 328 -19.55 7.86 7.92
N ALA A 329 -19.50 8.43 6.72
CA ALA A 329 -19.32 7.66 5.48
C ALA A 329 -17.87 7.12 5.38
N VAL A 330 -16.87 7.97 5.62
CA VAL A 330 -15.45 7.57 5.59
C VAL A 330 -15.12 6.59 6.71
N TRP A 331 -15.63 6.87 7.94
CA TRP A 331 -15.52 5.94 9.05
C TRP A 331 -16.14 4.58 8.72
N GLY A 332 -17.34 4.58 8.10
CA GLY A 332 -18.04 3.36 7.73
C GLY A 332 -17.25 2.48 6.76
N GLN A 333 -16.49 3.06 5.83
CA GLN A 333 -15.60 2.29 4.94
C GLN A 333 -14.44 1.63 5.69
N VAL A 334 -13.78 2.39 6.56
CA VAL A 334 -12.67 1.90 7.38
C VAL A 334 -13.15 0.81 8.34
N ALA A 335 -14.29 1.06 9.01
CA ALA A 335 -14.92 0.11 9.93
C ALA A 335 -15.48 -1.14 9.22
N ALA A 336 -15.90 -1.03 7.94
CA ALA A 336 -16.33 -2.17 7.15
C ALA A 336 -15.22 -3.18 6.85
N GLU A 337 -13.97 -2.76 6.90
CA GLU A 337 -12.78 -3.63 6.81
C GLU A 337 -12.20 -3.99 8.18
N ASP A 338 -12.90 -3.70 9.27
CA ASP A 338 -12.48 -3.93 10.66
C ASP A 338 -11.11 -3.30 10.99
N VAL A 339 -10.84 -2.12 10.45
CA VAL A 339 -9.66 -1.32 10.78
C VAL A 339 -10.00 -0.39 11.94
N HIS A 340 -9.32 -0.58 13.09
CA HIS A 340 -9.60 0.19 14.30
C HIS A 340 -9.03 1.61 14.24
N VAL A 341 -7.91 1.82 13.53
CA VAL A 341 -7.31 3.15 13.33
C VAL A 341 -7.01 3.37 11.86
N GLY A 342 -7.82 4.18 11.20
CA GLY A 342 -7.57 4.66 9.85
C GLY A 342 -6.89 6.04 9.88
N ASN A 343 -5.64 6.12 9.44
CA ASN A 343 -4.91 7.38 9.33
C ASN A 343 -5.15 8.00 7.96
N LEU A 344 -5.91 9.10 7.92
CA LEU A 344 -6.27 9.82 6.69
C LEU A 344 -5.19 10.85 6.39
N LEU A 345 -4.39 10.59 5.36
CA LEU A 345 -3.22 11.40 5.07
C LEU A 345 -3.55 12.54 4.10
N GLU A 346 -3.35 13.77 4.61
CA GLU A 346 -3.14 14.90 3.74
C GLU A 346 -1.80 14.72 3.04
N MET A 347 -1.76 14.89 1.74
CA MET A 347 -0.58 14.66 0.92
C MET A 347 -0.20 15.96 0.21
N GLY A 348 1.08 16.27 0.13
CA GLY A 348 1.46 17.52 -0.49
C GLY A 348 2.89 17.63 -0.95
N ASN A 349 3.12 18.75 -1.58
CA ASN A 349 4.43 19.27 -1.90
C ASN A 349 4.43 20.79 -1.64
N ILE A 350 5.52 21.49 -1.96
CA ILE A 350 5.62 22.93 -1.69
C ILE A 350 4.63 23.80 -2.48
N VAL A 351 3.88 23.24 -3.41
CA VAL A 351 2.95 24.00 -4.28
C VAL A 351 1.50 23.61 -4.01
N THR A 352 1.21 22.32 -3.85
CA THR A 352 -0.15 21.83 -3.80
C THR A 352 -0.33 20.86 -2.64
N THR A 353 -1.47 20.97 -1.96
CA THR A 353 -1.91 20.03 -0.92
C THR A 353 -3.16 19.30 -1.38
N HIS A 354 -3.10 17.97 -1.39
CA HIS A 354 -4.19 17.07 -1.76
C HIS A 354 -4.77 16.40 -0.50
N TYR A 355 -5.98 15.89 -0.60
CA TYR A 355 -6.69 15.18 0.49
C TYR A 355 -6.77 15.96 1.79
N ARG A 356 -6.98 17.27 1.69
CA ARG A 356 -7.06 18.17 2.85
C ARG A 356 -8.02 17.65 3.89
N GLN A 357 -7.58 17.71 5.14
CA GLN A 357 -8.36 17.30 6.29
C GLN A 357 -9.04 18.51 6.95
N PRO A 358 -10.30 18.36 7.41
CA PRO A 358 -11.07 19.51 7.92
C PRO A 358 -10.60 19.99 9.27
N ALA A 359 -9.93 19.14 10.04
CA ALA A 359 -9.45 19.43 11.39
C ALA A 359 -8.30 18.49 11.76
N TRP A 360 -7.56 18.86 12.80
CA TRP A 360 -6.36 18.16 13.30
C TRP A 360 -6.45 17.91 14.80
N GLY A 361 -5.56 17.09 15.34
CA GLY A 361 -5.55 16.71 16.73
C GLY A 361 -6.85 16.00 17.13
N ARG A 362 -7.34 16.27 18.32
CA ARG A 362 -8.61 15.67 18.80
C ARG A 362 -9.81 16.07 17.96
N ALA A 363 -9.84 17.28 17.42
CA ALA A 363 -10.91 17.75 16.54
C ALA A 363 -10.90 17.06 15.16
N GLY A 364 -9.75 16.54 14.74
CA GLY A 364 -9.58 15.76 13.49
C GLY A 364 -9.87 14.26 13.66
N ARG A 365 -10.30 13.82 14.83
CA ARG A 365 -10.63 12.43 15.13
C ARG A 365 -12.14 12.21 15.11
N TYR A 366 -12.57 11.15 14.47
CA TYR A 366 -13.93 10.64 14.59
C TYR A 366 -13.86 9.19 15.11
N LEU A 367 -14.30 8.99 16.34
CA LEU A 367 -14.31 7.70 17.02
C LEU A 367 -15.73 7.23 17.23
N ARG A 368 -16.04 6.03 16.76
CA ARG A 368 -17.32 5.38 16.95
C ARG A 368 -17.17 3.87 16.95
N ASP A 369 -17.87 3.18 17.82
CA ASP A 369 -17.92 1.70 17.89
C ASP A 369 -16.52 1.04 17.87
N GLY A 370 -15.54 1.62 18.58
CA GLY A 370 -14.17 1.14 18.67
C GLY A 370 -13.31 1.38 17.41
N HIS A 371 -13.81 2.09 16.41
CA HIS A 371 -13.08 2.43 15.18
C HIS A 371 -12.87 3.93 15.08
N LEU A 372 -11.64 4.33 14.83
CA LEU A 372 -11.17 5.70 14.72
C LEU A 372 -10.77 6.02 13.29
N ILE A 373 -11.17 7.18 12.78
CA ILE A 373 -10.46 7.84 11.68
C ILE A 373 -9.80 9.10 12.21
N ALA A 374 -8.55 9.34 11.84
CA ALA A 374 -7.76 10.45 12.34
C ALA A 374 -6.96 11.11 11.21
N SER A 375 -6.83 12.44 11.27
CA SER A 375 -6.03 13.19 10.31
C SER A 375 -4.53 12.94 10.54
N GLY A 376 -3.82 12.67 9.45
CA GLY A 376 -2.38 12.52 9.37
C GLY A 376 -1.82 13.21 8.13
N GLN A 377 -0.55 13.09 7.88
CA GLN A 377 0.16 13.78 6.82
C GLN A 377 1.18 12.86 6.14
N GLU A 378 1.22 12.87 4.79
CA GLU A 378 2.32 12.37 3.98
C GLU A 378 3.01 13.57 3.30
N ASP A 379 3.91 14.21 4.01
CA ASP A 379 4.69 15.37 3.57
C ASP A 379 5.83 15.63 4.57
N PRO A 380 7.08 15.86 4.15
CA PRO A 380 7.55 15.99 2.76
C PRO A 380 7.68 14.64 2.04
N ARG A 381 7.56 14.71 0.73
CA ARG A 381 7.65 13.57 -0.18
C ARG A 381 8.45 13.96 -1.43
N THR A 382 9.60 13.34 -1.61
CA THR A 382 10.47 13.56 -2.77
C THR A 382 11.12 12.25 -3.21
N THR A 383 11.46 12.15 -4.49
CA THR A 383 12.23 11.03 -5.00
C THR A 383 13.64 10.96 -4.46
N GLU A 384 14.21 12.08 -4.04
CA GLU A 384 15.57 12.14 -3.52
C GLU A 384 15.69 11.53 -2.13
N ARG A 385 14.64 11.71 -1.28
CA ARG A 385 14.68 11.30 0.12
C ARG A 385 13.57 10.32 0.52
N GLY A 386 12.59 10.08 -0.35
CA GLY A 386 11.41 9.27 -0.06
C GLY A 386 10.28 10.07 0.57
N HIS A 387 9.18 9.39 0.85
CA HIS A 387 7.99 9.96 1.43
C HIS A 387 7.95 9.71 2.93
N THR A 388 7.49 10.69 3.69
CA THR A 388 7.37 10.60 5.15
C THR A 388 5.92 10.63 5.58
N ILE A 389 5.62 9.87 6.62
CA ILE A 389 4.29 9.80 7.22
C ILE A 389 4.35 10.28 8.66
N HIS A 390 3.38 11.11 9.03
CA HIS A 390 3.27 11.68 10.38
C HIS A 390 1.84 11.55 10.90
N HIS A 391 1.67 10.77 11.95
CA HIS A 391 0.39 10.52 12.60
C HIS A 391 0.26 11.30 13.91
N ASN A 392 -0.98 11.39 14.42
CA ASN A 392 -1.27 11.99 15.73
C ASN A 392 -0.82 13.45 15.86
N LEU A 393 -0.81 14.19 14.76
CA LEU A 393 -0.45 15.60 14.75
C LEU A 393 -1.56 16.48 15.32
N GLN A 394 -1.19 17.55 16.04
CA GLN A 394 -2.14 18.57 16.50
C GLN A 394 -2.46 19.60 15.42
N LYS A 395 -1.58 19.76 14.45
CA LYS A 395 -1.72 20.62 13.26
C LYS A 395 -0.80 20.11 12.14
N PRO A 396 -1.09 20.39 10.86
CA PRO A 396 -0.21 20.02 9.76
C PRO A 396 1.14 20.73 9.86
N ILE A 397 2.17 20.13 9.30
CA ILE A 397 3.53 20.65 9.29
C ILE A 397 3.95 20.86 7.84
N HIS A 398 3.98 22.10 7.39
CA HIS A 398 4.44 22.46 6.06
C HIS A 398 5.76 23.20 6.12
N LEU A 399 6.74 22.72 5.38
CA LEU A 399 8.02 23.40 5.28
C LEU A 399 7.97 24.49 4.19
N PRO A 400 8.61 25.64 4.42
CA PRO A 400 8.77 26.62 3.36
C PRO A 400 9.72 26.07 2.27
N PRO A 401 9.66 26.59 1.04
CA PRO A 401 10.46 26.09 -0.07
C PRO A 401 11.97 25.99 0.21
N GLU A 402 12.52 26.91 0.96
CA GLU A 402 13.95 26.96 1.36
C GLU A 402 14.36 25.85 2.33
N ASP A 403 13.42 25.21 2.98
CA ASP A 403 13.65 24.13 3.96
C ASP A 403 13.08 22.79 3.52
N PHE A 404 12.47 22.68 2.34
CA PHE A 404 11.65 21.57 1.94
C PHE A 404 12.36 20.19 2.02
N PHE A 405 13.67 20.15 1.77
CA PHE A 405 14.47 18.94 1.91
C PHE A 405 15.03 18.70 3.33
N SER A 406 14.73 19.60 4.28
CA SER A 406 15.15 19.47 5.68
C SER A 406 14.17 18.63 6.48
N TYR A 407 13.96 17.38 6.09
CA TYR A 407 12.96 16.44 6.66
C TYR A 407 13.04 16.33 8.20
N HIS A 408 14.24 16.40 8.77
CA HIS A 408 14.41 16.38 10.24
C HIS A 408 13.56 17.43 10.96
N LYS A 409 13.33 18.60 10.34
CA LYS A 409 12.48 19.64 10.94
C LYS A 409 11.02 19.19 11.07
N VAL A 410 10.52 18.39 10.11
CA VAL A 410 9.17 17.84 10.17
C VAL A 410 9.09 16.72 11.22
N PHE A 411 10.07 15.82 11.25
CA PHE A 411 10.16 14.78 12.29
C PHE A 411 10.20 15.40 13.71
N GLU A 412 11.08 16.37 13.92
CA GLU A 412 11.20 17.08 15.21
C GLU A 412 9.91 17.82 15.58
N ALA A 413 9.28 18.52 14.63
CA ALA A 413 8.01 19.22 14.84
C ALA A 413 6.85 18.24 15.10
N SER A 414 6.86 17.08 14.47
CA SER A 414 5.91 16.01 14.74
C SER A 414 6.07 15.46 16.15
N HIS A 415 7.30 15.11 16.56
CA HIS A 415 7.59 14.63 17.91
C HIS A 415 7.22 15.66 18.99
N MET A 416 7.45 16.95 18.75
CA MET A 416 7.01 18.01 19.67
C MET A 416 5.48 18.09 19.82
N GLN A 417 4.73 17.63 18.84
CA GLN A 417 3.26 17.55 18.89
C GLN A 417 2.76 16.23 19.51
N GLY A 418 3.65 15.30 19.89
CA GLY A 418 3.30 13.95 20.31
C GLY A 418 2.99 13.01 19.13
N GLY A 419 3.45 13.38 17.94
CA GLY A 419 3.30 12.59 16.73
C GLY A 419 4.15 11.34 16.69
N VAL A 420 3.78 10.42 15.79
CA VAL A 420 4.50 9.20 15.45
C VAL A 420 4.88 9.29 13.97
N SER A 421 6.16 9.16 13.67
CA SER A 421 6.71 9.54 12.36
C SER A 421 7.53 8.43 11.73
N GLY A 422 7.39 8.27 10.42
CA GLY A 422 8.11 7.22 9.70
C GLY A 422 8.26 7.46 8.21
N TYR A 423 8.79 6.46 7.54
CA TYR A 423 8.94 6.43 6.08
C TYR A 423 7.91 5.51 5.44
N ALA A 424 7.23 6.03 4.40
CA ALA A 424 6.34 5.27 3.54
C ALA A 424 7.08 4.37 2.56
N HIS A 425 6.38 3.36 2.03
CA HIS A 425 6.79 2.56 0.86
C HIS A 425 8.11 1.80 1.01
N MET A 426 8.58 1.54 2.22
CA MET A 426 9.84 0.82 2.44
C MET A 426 9.77 -0.65 1.98
N ALA A 427 8.57 -1.16 1.74
CA ALA A 427 8.36 -2.44 1.05
C ALA A 427 8.69 -2.37 -0.45
N GLN A 428 8.77 -1.18 -1.04
CA GLN A 428 8.97 -0.94 -2.45
C GLN A 428 10.35 -0.32 -2.75
N ILE A 429 10.68 -0.15 -4.03
CA ILE A 429 11.97 0.41 -4.45
C ILE A 429 11.80 1.92 -4.65
N PHE A 430 11.55 2.65 -3.58
CA PHE A 430 11.60 4.11 -3.57
C PHE A 430 12.83 4.61 -2.79
N ASN A 431 13.21 5.85 -3.00
CA ASN A 431 14.39 6.46 -2.39
C ASN A 431 14.27 6.72 -0.88
N GLY A 432 13.20 6.25 -0.24
CA GLY A 432 13.01 6.29 1.22
C GLY A 432 14.20 5.73 2.00
N ARG A 433 14.96 4.80 1.41
CA ARG A 433 16.21 4.30 1.99
C ARG A 433 17.24 5.40 2.21
N ARG A 434 17.36 6.38 1.30
CA ARG A 434 18.28 7.53 1.45
C ARG A 434 17.87 8.43 2.61
N GLY A 435 16.57 8.69 2.76
CA GLY A 435 16.02 9.45 3.88
C GLY A 435 16.22 8.71 5.20
N LEU A 436 15.90 7.43 5.24
CA LEU A 436 16.05 6.58 6.41
C LEU A 436 17.51 6.52 6.90
N SER A 437 18.49 6.33 5.98
CA SER A 437 19.92 6.37 6.31
C SER A 437 20.34 7.67 6.98
N LEU A 438 19.76 8.79 6.57
CA LEU A 438 20.08 10.10 7.12
C LEU A 438 19.43 10.34 8.49
N ASP A 439 18.20 9.88 8.70
CA ASP A 439 17.39 10.29 9.85
C ASP A 439 17.34 9.23 10.98
N ALA A 440 17.51 7.94 10.69
CA ALA A 440 17.51 6.88 11.70
C ALA A 440 18.61 7.06 12.79
N PRO A 441 19.86 7.47 12.47
CA PRO A 441 20.90 7.65 13.48
C PRO A 441 20.61 8.74 14.51
N PHE A 442 19.61 9.60 14.25
CA PHE A 442 19.20 10.67 15.16
C PHE A 442 17.97 10.31 16.00
N GLY A 443 17.43 9.10 15.87
CA GLY A 443 16.23 8.66 16.58
C GLY A 443 14.96 9.39 16.13
N LEU A 444 14.92 9.84 14.87
CA LEU A 444 13.79 10.59 14.33
C LEU A 444 12.70 9.67 13.76
N VAL A 445 13.07 8.44 13.37
CA VAL A 445 12.19 7.50 12.69
C VAL A 445 11.63 6.50 13.69
N ASP A 446 10.33 6.59 13.96
CA ASP A 446 9.63 5.69 14.87
C ASP A 446 9.24 4.38 14.16
N PHE A 447 8.83 4.45 12.90
CA PHE A 447 8.38 3.30 12.11
C PHE A 447 8.77 3.39 10.63
N ILE A 448 8.67 2.26 9.94
CA ILE A 448 8.71 2.20 8.47
C ILE A 448 7.63 1.25 7.93
N GLU A 449 7.05 1.57 6.79
CA GLU A 449 6.12 0.68 6.11
C GLU A 449 6.85 -0.48 5.45
N VAL A 450 6.97 -1.60 6.16
CA VAL A 450 7.64 -2.80 5.67
C VAL A 450 6.73 -3.72 4.86
N LEU A 451 5.41 -3.55 4.97
CA LEU A 451 4.41 -4.34 4.23
C LEU A 451 3.46 -3.40 3.51
N GLN A 452 3.49 -3.43 2.19
CA GLN A 452 2.61 -2.64 1.33
C GLN A 452 2.59 -3.19 -0.10
N GLY A 453 1.45 -3.05 -0.80
CA GLY A 453 1.28 -3.50 -2.19
C GLY A 453 1.61 -4.97 -2.38
N GLY A 454 1.31 -5.80 -1.39
CA GLY A 454 1.62 -7.21 -1.38
C GLY A 454 3.12 -7.55 -1.23
N ARG A 455 4.00 -6.64 -0.80
CA ARG A 455 5.44 -6.89 -0.56
C ARG A 455 5.82 -6.69 0.90
N LEU A 456 6.74 -7.54 1.37
CA LEU A 456 7.39 -7.39 2.66
C LEU A 456 8.87 -6.98 2.44
N GLY A 457 9.19 -5.72 2.74
CA GLY A 457 10.49 -5.09 2.48
C GLY A 457 11.48 -5.24 3.62
N VAL A 458 11.76 -6.45 4.06
CA VAL A 458 12.71 -6.72 5.16
C VAL A 458 14.15 -6.28 4.84
N ASP A 459 14.52 -6.23 3.55
CA ASP A 459 15.86 -5.79 3.11
C ASP A 459 16.11 -4.31 3.42
N ASN A 460 15.05 -3.52 3.54
CA ASN A 460 15.13 -2.12 3.94
C ASN A 460 15.01 -1.92 5.46
N TRP A 461 14.69 -2.96 6.22
CA TRP A 461 14.45 -2.88 7.67
C TRP A 461 15.52 -3.60 8.50
N TYR A 462 15.85 -4.86 8.17
CA TYR A 462 16.81 -5.67 8.92
C TYR A 462 18.20 -5.05 9.06
N PRO A 463 18.76 -4.33 8.07
CA PRO A 463 20.03 -3.63 8.22
C PRO A 463 20.05 -2.68 9.43
N TYR A 464 18.96 -1.92 9.64
CA TYR A 464 18.87 -0.99 10.77
C TYR A 464 18.70 -1.72 12.10
N LEU A 465 17.91 -2.78 12.16
CA LEU A 465 17.83 -3.64 13.36
C LEU A 465 19.20 -4.23 13.68
N ASN A 466 19.94 -4.67 12.69
CA ASN A 466 21.28 -5.24 12.84
C ASN A 466 22.36 -4.20 13.23
N LEU A 467 22.09 -2.92 13.00
CA LEU A 467 22.90 -1.80 13.49
C LEU A 467 22.44 -1.29 14.86
N GLY A 468 21.40 -1.89 15.46
CA GLY A 468 20.93 -1.58 16.79
C GLY A 468 19.84 -0.52 16.87
N PHE A 469 19.25 -0.11 15.75
CA PHE A 469 18.12 0.81 15.75
C PHE A 469 16.82 0.07 16.04
N LYS A 470 16.00 0.61 16.93
CA LYS A 470 14.65 0.11 17.22
C LYS A 470 13.65 0.89 16.38
N ILE A 471 13.24 0.32 15.27
CA ILE A 471 12.26 0.91 14.34
C ILE A 471 11.08 -0.04 14.22
N SER A 472 9.88 0.43 14.53
CA SER A 472 8.65 -0.36 14.46
C SER A 472 8.32 -0.73 13.02
N PRO A 473 7.87 -1.97 12.76
CA PRO A 473 7.27 -2.30 11.48
C PRO A 473 5.86 -1.70 11.39
N ALA A 474 5.52 -1.19 10.23
CA ALA A 474 4.19 -0.71 9.89
C ALA A 474 3.71 -1.25 8.55
N ALA A 475 2.42 -1.12 8.30
CA ALA A 475 1.80 -1.50 7.04
C ALA A 475 0.70 -0.51 6.69
N GLY A 476 0.62 -0.17 5.42
CA GLY A 476 -0.37 0.73 4.89
C GLY A 476 -0.88 0.27 3.53
N SER A 477 -2.18 0.43 3.31
CA SER A 477 -2.82 0.02 2.06
C SER A 477 -2.57 1.00 0.92
N ASP A 478 -2.24 2.24 1.26
CA ASP A 478 -2.14 3.35 0.31
C ASP A 478 -3.42 3.50 -0.54
N TYR A 479 -4.55 3.20 0.12
CA TYR A 479 -5.87 3.25 -0.51
C TYR A 479 -6.26 4.71 -0.83
N PRO A 480 -6.80 5.00 -2.02
CA PRO A 480 -7.15 4.08 -3.12
C PRO A 480 -6.09 4.00 -4.24
N TYR A 481 -4.82 4.31 -3.96
CA TYR A 481 -3.77 4.47 -4.99
C TYR A 481 -3.30 3.17 -5.64
N PHE A 482 -3.15 2.09 -4.90
CA PHE A 482 -2.75 0.80 -5.48
C PHE A 482 -3.88 0.10 -6.26
N GLY A 483 -4.52 0.81 -7.19
CA GLY A 483 -5.63 0.29 -7.94
C GLY A 483 -6.83 0.00 -7.03
N PRO A 484 -7.56 -1.10 -7.21
CA PRO A 484 -8.68 -1.43 -6.34
C PRO A 484 -8.22 -2.04 -5.00
N SER A 485 -7.30 -1.39 -4.27
CA SER A 485 -6.95 -1.76 -2.90
C SER A 485 -8.11 -1.50 -1.95
N LEU A 486 -8.02 -1.99 -0.73
CA LEU A 486 -9.01 -1.80 0.32
C LEU A 486 -8.34 -1.16 1.54
N PRO A 487 -9.06 -0.35 2.34
CA PRO A 487 -8.55 0.08 3.63
C PRO A 487 -8.09 -1.12 4.46
N GLY A 488 -6.86 -1.08 4.96
CA GLY A 488 -6.30 -2.14 5.79
C GLY A 488 -6.12 -3.49 5.12
N VAL A 489 -6.02 -3.55 3.79
CA VAL A 489 -5.63 -4.78 3.09
C VAL A 489 -4.26 -5.25 3.55
N GLU A 490 -3.32 -4.33 3.63
CA GLU A 490 -2.14 -4.42 4.47
C GLU A 490 -2.40 -3.59 5.72
N ARG A 491 -2.19 -4.19 6.89
CA ARG A 491 -2.46 -3.57 8.18
C ARG A 491 -1.44 -3.96 9.20
N TYR A 492 -1.42 -3.24 10.29
CA TYR A 492 -0.65 -3.62 11.47
C TYR A 492 -1.58 -3.69 12.68
N TYR A 493 -1.21 -4.51 13.64
CA TYR A 493 -1.90 -4.61 14.92
C TYR A 493 -1.01 -4.06 16.02
N VAL A 494 -1.61 -3.31 16.93
CA VAL A 494 -0.93 -2.70 18.08
C VAL A 494 -1.53 -3.27 19.35
N LYS A 495 -0.67 -3.68 20.29
CA LYS A 495 -1.05 -4.24 21.59
C LYS A 495 -1.39 -3.14 22.59
N LEU A 496 -2.52 -3.28 23.28
CA LEU A 496 -2.88 -2.49 24.47
C LEU A 496 -3.13 -3.42 25.65
N ASP A 497 -2.82 -2.93 26.85
CA ASP A 497 -3.10 -3.66 28.09
C ASP A 497 -4.53 -3.41 28.62
N GLY A 498 -5.33 -2.63 27.93
CA GLY A 498 -6.69 -2.23 28.31
C GLY A 498 -7.62 -2.07 27.11
N PRO A 499 -8.79 -1.47 27.32
CA PRO A 499 -9.71 -1.14 26.25
C PRO A 499 -9.09 -0.15 25.27
N PHE A 500 -9.67 -0.05 24.07
CA PHE A 500 -9.18 0.85 23.03
C PHE A 500 -9.19 2.32 23.51
N ASP A 501 -8.00 2.92 23.48
CA ASP A 501 -7.78 4.35 23.68
C ASP A 501 -6.84 4.86 22.58
N PRO A 502 -7.21 5.91 21.84
CA PRO A 502 -6.41 6.39 20.71
C PRO A 502 -5.00 6.86 21.10
N ASP A 503 -4.84 7.56 22.23
CA ASP A 503 -3.54 8.10 22.63
C ASP A 503 -2.62 6.98 23.14
N ALA A 504 -3.17 6.00 23.88
CA ALA A 504 -2.45 4.79 24.28
C ALA A 504 -2.05 3.95 23.06
N TRP A 505 -2.92 3.88 22.04
CA TRP A 505 -2.64 3.14 20.82
C TRP A 505 -1.44 3.72 20.06
N TYR A 506 -1.40 5.03 19.81
CA TYR A 506 -0.25 5.67 19.16
C TYR A 506 1.03 5.55 20.01
N SER A 507 0.93 5.64 21.31
CA SER A 507 2.08 5.47 22.23
C SER A 507 2.63 4.04 22.16
N SER A 508 1.77 3.04 22.16
CA SER A 508 2.14 1.63 22.06
C SER A 508 2.72 1.27 20.68
N PHE A 509 2.17 1.86 19.61
CA PHE A 509 2.74 1.74 18.27
C PHE A 509 4.16 2.32 18.21
N LYS A 510 4.37 3.52 18.74
CA LYS A 510 5.70 4.15 18.83
C LYS A 510 6.69 3.29 19.61
N ALA A 511 6.23 2.60 20.65
CA ALA A 511 7.04 1.67 21.43
C ALA A 511 7.37 0.34 20.69
N GLY A 512 6.75 0.08 19.55
CA GLY A 512 6.99 -1.13 18.74
C GLY A 512 6.18 -2.35 19.14
N HIS A 513 5.15 -2.20 19.96
CA HIS A 513 4.27 -3.32 20.34
C HIS A 513 3.31 -3.67 19.20
N ALA A 514 3.86 -4.15 18.09
CA ALA A 514 3.11 -4.31 16.84
C ALA A 514 3.53 -5.54 16.02
N PHE A 515 2.66 -5.93 15.10
CA PHE A 515 3.00 -6.80 13.98
C PHE A 515 2.26 -6.34 12.72
N VAL A 516 2.83 -6.63 11.55
CA VAL A 516 2.24 -6.32 10.24
C VAL A 516 1.66 -7.57 9.60
N THR A 517 0.59 -7.41 8.84
CA THR A 517 -0.09 -8.53 8.17
C THR A 517 -0.99 -8.09 7.01
N ASN A 518 -1.20 -9.00 6.07
CA ASN A 518 -2.32 -8.99 5.12
C ASN A 518 -3.22 -10.23 5.25
N GLY A 519 -3.11 -10.97 6.38
CA GLY A 519 -3.93 -12.16 6.64
C GLY A 519 -3.60 -12.86 7.96
N PRO A 520 -2.41 -13.46 8.14
CA PRO A 520 -2.09 -14.20 9.36
C PRO A 520 -2.03 -13.30 10.60
N LEU A 521 -2.56 -13.77 11.72
CA LEU A 521 -2.56 -13.10 13.01
C LEU A 521 -1.54 -13.78 13.93
N LEU A 522 -0.65 -13.00 14.55
CA LEU A 522 0.51 -13.49 15.26
C LEU A 522 0.36 -13.37 16.79
N ASP A 523 0.87 -14.39 17.47
CA ASP A 523 1.26 -14.36 18.88
C ASP A 523 2.74 -14.66 18.96
N PHE A 524 3.49 -13.89 19.75
CA PHE A 524 4.91 -14.12 19.93
C PHE A 524 5.39 -13.59 21.28
N THR A 525 6.08 -14.45 22.03
CA THR A 525 6.69 -14.09 23.31
C THR A 525 8.03 -14.79 23.50
N ILE A 526 8.91 -14.16 24.27
CA ILE A 526 10.14 -14.75 24.80
C ILE A 526 10.14 -14.52 26.31
N ASN A 527 10.22 -15.60 27.12
CA ASN A 527 10.13 -15.54 28.58
C ASN A 527 8.90 -14.74 29.08
N GLY A 528 7.77 -14.80 28.34
CA GLY A 528 6.54 -14.07 28.62
C GLY A 528 6.53 -12.60 28.20
N ARG A 529 7.63 -12.04 27.69
CA ARG A 529 7.69 -10.68 27.11
C ARG A 529 7.22 -10.69 25.68
N GLY A 530 6.52 -9.63 25.30
CA GLY A 530 5.87 -9.49 23.99
C GLY A 530 6.69 -8.74 22.95
N MET A 531 6.10 -8.57 21.77
CA MET A 531 6.67 -7.85 20.63
C MET A 531 7.03 -6.40 21.02
N GLY A 532 8.20 -5.91 20.58
CA GLY A 532 8.72 -4.58 20.89
C GLY A 532 9.44 -4.47 22.23
N GLU A 533 9.25 -5.44 23.13
CA GLU A 533 9.86 -5.41 24.45
C GLU A 533 11.34 -5.79 24.46
N GLU A 534 12.03 -5.40 25.53
CA GLU A 534 13.42 -5.71 25.79
C GLU A 534 13.56 -6.67 26.97
N ILE A 535 14.46 -7.63 26.84
CA ILE A 535 14.76 -8.65 27.87
C ILE A 535 16.23 -8.56 28.21
N HIS A 536 16.53 -8.27 29.47
CA HIS A 536 17.90 -8.28 29.98
C HIS A 536 18.21 -9.64 30.65
N VAL A 537 19.27 -10.28 30.19
CA VAL A 537 19.67 -11.62 30.68
C VAL A 537 21.20 -11.72 30.80
N ALA A 538 21.66 -12.62 31.65
CA ALA A 538 23.06 -13.02 31.67
C ALA A 538 23.39 -13.92 30.48
N ARG A 539 24.65 -13.94 30.08
CA ARG A 539 25.16 -14.89 29.06
C ARG A 539 24.89 -16.33 29.47
N GLY A 540 24.41 -17.15 28.55
CA GLY A 540 24.06 -18.54 28.76
C GLY A 540 22.64 -18.74 29.31
N ALA A 541 21.87 -17.68 29.54
CA ALA A 541 20.46 -17.79 29.95
C ALA A 541 19.61 -18.50 28.88
N GLN A 542 18.65 -19.30 29.33
CA GLN A 542 17.71 -19.97 28.43
C GLN A 542 16.53 -19.04 28.09
N LEU A 543 16.27 -18.93 26.81
CA LEU A 543 15.15 -18.17 26.25
C LEU A 543 14.02 -19.13 25.87
N GLN A 544 12.89 -19.02 26.54
CA GLN A 544 11.68 -19.80 26.25
C GLN A 544 10.87 -19.04 25.18
N ILE A 545 10.91 -19.52 23.95
CA ILE A 545 10.24 -18.94 22.82
C ILE A 545 8.90 -19.61 22.58
N ALA A 546 7.83 -18.84 22.52
CA ALA A 546 6.52 -19.31 22.14
C ALA A 546 5.94 -18.41 21.05
N ALA A 547 5.54 -19.00 19.95
CA ALA A 547 4.89 -18.31 18.85
C ALA A 547 3.72 -19.10 18.29
N ALA A 548 2.72 -18.40 17.79
CA ALA A 548 1.60 -18.99 17.07
C ALA A 548 1.14 -18.06 15.95
N ALA A 549 0.60 -18.63 14.90
CA ALA A 549 -0.10 -17.88 13.86
C ALA A 549 -1.44 -18.52 13.56
N ARG A 550 -2.43 -17.68 13.24
CA ARG A 550 -3.75 -18.09 12.76
C ARG A 550 -4.08 -17.35 11.47
N LEU A 551 -4.75 -18.03 10.57
CA LEU A 551 -5.17 -17.46 9.28
C LEU A 551 -6.62 -17.84 9.02
N ASN A 552 -7.43 -16.83 8.70
CA ASN A 552 -8.82 -17.07 8.32
C ASN A 552 -8.87 -17.99 7.08
N PRO A 553 -9.51 -19.17 7.16
CA PRO A 553 -9.51 -20.14 6.07
C PRO A 553 -10.25 -19.65 4.82
N ASP A 554 -11.03 -18.57 4.91
CA ASP A 554 -11.61 -17.94 3.72
C ASP A 554 -10.56 -17.13 2.92
N ILE A 555 -9.42 -16.80 3.54
CA ILE A 555 -8.29 -16.13 2.89
C ILE A 555 -7.33 -17.16 2.28
N ASP A 556 -6.76 -18.04 3.13
CA ASP A 556 -5.83 -19.10 2.73
C ASP A 556 -5.70 -20.11 3.88
N ALA A 557 -5.06 -21.27 3.62
CA ALA A 557 -4.60 -22.16 4.67
C ALA A 557 -3.25 -21.68 5.22
N MET A 558 -2.96 -21.99 6.49
CA MET A 558 -1.62 -21.75 7.06
C MET A 558 -0.55 -22.57 6.34
N GLY A 559 0.57 -21.94 6.01
CA GLY A 559 1.71 -22.57 5.35
C GLY A 559 2.89 -22.83 6.27
N ARG A 560 3.49 -21.77 6.83
CA ARG A 560 4.67 -21.91 7.69
C ARG A 560 4.77 -20.77 8.71
N LEU A 561 5.59 -21.04 9.76
CA LEU A 561 5.99 -20.09 10.79
C LEU A 561 7.50 -20.15 10.95
N ASP A 562 8.19 -19.07 10.62
CA ASP A 562 9.63 -18.92 10.74
C ASP A 562 10.00 -18.18 12.03
N LEU A 563 10.99 -18.70 12.76
CA LEU A 563 11.71 -17.95 13.79
C LEU A 563 12.93 -17.28 13.16
N ILE A 564 13.04 -15.98 13.32
CA ILE A 564 14.07 -15.15 12.71
C ILE A 564 14.96 -14.58 13.81
N VAL A 565 16.27 -14.81 13.69
CA VAL A 565 17.29 -14.28 14.59
C VAL A 565 18.23 -13.40 13.80
N GLN A 566 18.25 -12.11 14.10
CA GLN A 566 19.10 -11.12 13.41
C GLN A 566 19.02 -11.19 11.86
N GLY A 567 17.82 -11.47 11.33
CA GLY A 567 17.53 -11.54 9.89
C GLY A 567 17.69 -12.94 9.28
N ASP A 568 18.31 -13.88 9.97
CA ASP A 568 18.46 -15.25 9.50
C ASP A 568 17.31 -16.13 10.00
N VAL A 569 16.78 -17.03 9.16
CA VAL A 569 15.77 -18.00 9.56
C VAL A 569 16.43 -19.10 10.38
N ALA A 570 16.18 -19.11 11.69
CA ALA A 570 16.76 -20.07 12.63
C ALA A 570 15.96 -21.38 12.70
N VAL A 571 14.62 -21.28 12.63
CA VAL A 571 13.70 -22.43 12.68
C VAL A 571 12.54 -22.17 11.74
N THR A 572 12.07 -23.19 11.05
CA THR A 572 10.85 -23.17 10.25
C THR A 572 9.95 -24.32 10.71
N GLU A 573 8.75 -23.98 11.16
CA GLU A 573 7.66 -24.93 11.31
C GLU A 573 6.76 -24.86 10.06
N ARG A 574 6.27 -26.03 9.61
CA ARG A 574 5.34 -26.14 8.48
C ARG A 574 4.00 -26.63 8.96
N ALA A 575 2.93 -25.98 8.53
CA ALA A 575 1.59 -26.43 8.85
C ALA A 575 1.29 -27.74 8.14
N SER A 576 0.57 -28.63 8.80
CA SER A 576 0.02 -29.85 8.22
C SER A 576 -1.35 -29.62 7.53
N GLY A 577 -1.75 -28.38 7.36
CA GLY A 577 -3.06 -27.90 6.93
C GLY A 577 -3.81 -27.21 8.07
N GLY A 578 -4.94 -26.57 7.75
CA GLY A 578 -5.78 -25.87 8.72
C GLY A 578 -5.43 -24.37 8.85
N ASP A 579 -5.95 -23.78 9.93
CA ASP A 579 -5.97 -22.34 10.17
C ASP A 579 -4.97 -21.87 11.24
N ARG A 580 -4.17 -22.80 11.80
CA ARG A 580 -3.27 -22.53 12.94
C ARG A 580 -1.94 -23.26 12.80
N ILE A 581 -0.88 -22.62 13.30
CA ILE A 581 0.46 -23.17 13.47
C ILE A 581 1.08 -22.66 14.77
N GLU A 582 1.86 -23.49 15.44
CA GLU A 582 2.58 -23.13 16.67
C GLU A 582 4.05 -23.50 16.59
N LEU A 583 4.88 -22.71 17.26
CA LEU A 583 6.31 -22.94 17.42
C LEU A 583 6.67 -22.75 18.90
N ARG A 584 7.37 -23.73 19.48
CA ARG A 584 7.99 -23.63 20.80
C ARG A 584 9.47 -24.00 20.67
N LYS A 585 10.34 -23.16 21.18
CA LYS A 585 11.78 -23.36 21.08
C LYS A 585 12.50 -22.83 22.30
N GLU A 586 13.54 -23.51 22.71
CA GLU A 586 14.53 -22.98 23.62
C GLU A 586 15.78 -22.53 22.84
N LEU A 587 16.29 -21.35 23.16
CA LEU A 587 17.59 -20.85 22.66
C LEU A 587 18.43 -20.42 23.84
N THR A 588 19.75 -20.61 23.70
CA THR A 588 20.70 -20.08 24.68
C THR A 588 21.14 -18.66 24.26
N ALA A 589 21.06 -17.72 25.19
CA ALA A 589 21.47 -16.34 24.97
C ALA A 589 22.97 -16.15 25.09
N ASP A 590 23.75 -16.44 24.05
CA ASP A 590 25.20 -16.31 24.05
C ASP A 590 25.68 -14.87 23.74
N HIS A 591 24.83 -14.05 23.12
CA HIS A 591 25.06 -12.65 22.77
C HIS A 591 23.74 -11.92 22.65
N SER A 592 23.80 -10.59 22.67
CA SER A 592 22.62 -9.75 22.45
C SER A 592 22.14 -9.87 21.00
N MET A 593 20.83 -9.98 20.81
CA MET A 593 20.21 -10.20 19.49
C MET A 593 18.78 -9.66 19.46
N TRP A 594 18.26 -9.45 18.28
CA TRP A 594 16.82 -9.31 18.10
C TRP A 594 16.25 -10.60 17.50
N ILE A 595 15.04 -10.92 17.91
CA ILE A 595 14.33 -12.12 17.48
C ILE A 595 12.92 -11.74 17.06
N ALA A 596 12.46 -12.26 15.93
CA ALA A 596 11.12 -12.03 15.39
C ALA A 596 10.53 -13.31 14.81
N VAL A 597 9.25 -13.26 14.47
CA VAL A 597 8.57 -14.37 13.76
C VAL A 597 7.88 -13.86 12.50
N ARG A 598 7.83 -14.73 11.48
CA ARG A 598 7.15 -14.48 10.22
C ARG A 598 6.27 -15.68 9.88
N ALA A 599 5.00 -15.42 9.57
CA ALA A 599 4.07 -16.47 9.14
C ALA A 599 3.63 -16.23 7.68
N THR A 600 3.40 -17.32 6.94
CA THR A 600 2.86 -17.23 5.58
C THR A 600 1.70 -18.21 5.40
N GLY A 601 0.80 -17.87 4.48
CA GLY A 601 -0.17 -18.81 3.96
C GLY A 601 0.47 -19.92 3.12
N ASN A 602 -0.36 -20.80 2.60
CA ASN A 602 0.08 -21.97 1.83
C ASN A 602 0.44 -21.64 0.36
N ARG A 603 -0.03 -20.50 -0.16
CA ARG A 603 0.40 -20.03 -1.48
C ARG A 603 1.86 -19.60 -1.41
N GLU A 604 2.64 -20.03 -2.40
CA GLU A 604 4.05 -19.66 -2.47
C GLU A 604 4.17 -18.14 -2.58
N VAL A 605 4.98 -17.56 -1.69
CA VAL A 605 5.41 -16.18 -1.78
C VAL A 605 6.59 -16.16 -2.77
N PRO A 606 6.51 -15.41 -3.88
CA PRO A 606 7.62 -15.32 -4.82
C PRO A 606 8.91 -14.83 -4.14
N ALA A 607 10.05 -15.26 -4.66
CA ALA A 607 11.33 -14.77 -4.21
C ALA A 607 11.40 -13.23 -4.36
N GLN A 608 12.13 -12.58 -3.44
CA GLN A 608 12.32 -11.13 -3.41
C GLN A 608 12.58 -10.52 -4.80
N GLY A 609 11.92 -9.42 -5.08
CA GLY A 609 12.13 -8.62 -6.30
C GLY A 609 11.14 -8.84 -7.43
N GLN A 610 10.26 -9.83 -7.37
CA GLN A 610 9.19 -9.99 -8.34
C GLN A 610 7.88 -9.44 -7.81
N LEU A 611 7.30 -8.54 -8.57
CA LEU A 611 5.98 -7.95 -8.33
C LEU A 611 4.90 -8.97 -8.70
N GLN A 612 4.65 -9.90 -7.81
CA GLN A 612 3.53 -10.83 -7.91
C GLN A 612 2.67 -10.69 -6.65
N GLU A 613 1.40 -10.98 -6.79
CA GLU A 613 0.45 -11.03 -5.69
C GLU A 613 1.03 -11.90 -4.57
N LEU A 614 1.38 -11.27 -3.45
CA LEU A 614 1.82 -12.00 -2.28
C LEU A 614 0.65 -12.82 -1.74
N GLY A 615 0.96 -14.05 -1.40
CA GLY A 615 0.13 -14.82 -0.50
C GLY A 615 -0.02 -14.12 0.86
N ALA A 616 -0.84 -14.69 1.70
CA ALA A 616 -1.01 -14.19 3.06
C ALA A 616 0.34 -14.22 3.82
N ILE A 617 0.71 -13.10 4.44
CA ILE A 617 1.97 -12.94 5.17
C ILE A 617 1.79 -12.07 6.41
N ALA A 618 2.53 -12.36 7.46
CA ALA A 618 2.66 -11.51 8.63
C ALA A 618 4.09 -11.53 9.17
N HIS A 619 4.49 -10.43 9.81
CA HIS A 619 5.79 -10.29 10.46
C HIS A 619 5.67 -9.52 11.78
N SER A 620 6.23 -10.05 12.87
CA SER A 620 6.21 -9.40 14.17
C SER A 620 7.24 -8.27 14.25
N ALA A 621 6.99 -7.27 15.11
CA ALA A 621 8.10 -6.51 15.66
C ALA A 621 9.07 -7.44 16.40
N PRO A 622 10.37 -7.10 16.47
CA PRO A 622 11.33 -7.88 17.23
C PRO A 622 11.08 -7.83 18.74
N ILE A 623 11.50 -8.89 19.44
CA ILE A 623 11.82 -8.83 20.87
C ILE A 623 13.34 -8.71 20.96
N TYR A 624 13.81 -7.75 21.76
CA TYR A 624 15.24 -7.43 21.88
C TYR A 624 15.82 -8.15 23.10
N VAL A 625 16.78 -9.03 22.89
CA VAL A 625 17.49 -9.75 23.95
C VAL A 625 18.82 -9.06 24.19
N VAL A 626 19.00 -8.47 25.36
CA VAL A 626 20.20 -7.78 25.80
C VAL A 626 20.95 -8.66 26.77
N VAL A 627 22.10 -9.15 26.38
CA VAL A 627 22.98 -10.03 27.18
C VAL A 627 24.10 -9.20 27.80
N ASP A 628 24.23 -9.26 29.12
CA ASP A 628 25.27 -8.52 29.87
C ASP A 628 25.33 -7.03 29.49
N ASP A 629 24.19 -6.39 29.30
CA ASP A 629 24.00 -4.99 28.89
C ASP A 629 24.74 -4.61 27.59
N GLN A 630 24.96 -5.57 26.70
CA GLN A 630 25.59 -5.34 25.40
C GLN A 630 24.54 -5.00 24.32
N PRO A 631 24.87 -4.11 23.38
CA PRO A 631 24.00 -3.84 22.22
C PRO A 631 23.72 -5.11 21.40
N PHE A 632 22.54 -5.16 20.80
CA PHE A 632 22.09 -6.30 19.99
C PHE A 632 22.52 -6.22 18.51
N TRP A 633 23.68 -5.64 18.22
CA TRP A 633 24.22 -5.59 16.85
C TRP A 633 24.48 -6.98 16.30
N LYS A 634 24.26 -7.18 14.99
CA LYS A 634 24.79 -8.33 14.27
C LYS A 634 26.29 -8.09 14.01
N THR A 635 27.11 -8.21 15.04
CA THR A 635 28.51 -7.81 15.06
C THR A 635 29.31 -8.22 13.81
N PRO A 636 29.18 -9.45 13.26
CA PRO A 636 29.92 -9.84 12.05
C PRO A 636 29.54 -9.02 10.80
N ALA A 637 28.31 -8.46 10.75
CA ALA A 637 27.82 -7.72 9.59
C ALA A 637 27.99 -6.19 9.71
N VAL A 638 28.32 -5.65 10.89
CA VAL A 638 28.36 -4.21 11.15
C VAL A 638 29.25 -3.46 10.17
N ALA A 639 30.44 -3.97 9.86
CA ALA A 639 31.36 -3.28 8.95
C ALA A 639 30.84 -3.19 7.51
N GLU A 640 30.13 -4.18 7.04
CA GLU A 640 29.51 -4.18 5.71
C GLU A 640 28.30 -3.25 5.70
N LEU A 641 27.45 -3.34 6.71
CA LEU A 641 26.27 -2.50 6.84
C LEU A 641 26.64 -1.02 6.91
N VAL A 642 27.62 -0.65 7.73
CA VAL A 642 28.09 0.75 7.83
C VAL A 642 28.63 1.24 6.49
N ARG A 643 29.41 0.43 5.76
CA ARG A 643 29.85 0.81 4.40
C ARG A 643 28.67 1.04 3.45
N GLY A 644 27.63 0.22 3.55
CA GLY A 644 26.41 0.39 2.77
C GLY A 644 25.70 1.70 3.09
N GLU A 645 25.58 2.05 4.37
CA GLU A 645 24.97 3.32 4.79
C GLU A 645 25.79 4.53 4.34
N HIS A 646 27.12 4.48 4.44
CA HIS A 646 27.99 5.54 3.88
C HIS A 646 27.78 5.73 2.38
N GLN A 647 27.68 4.65 1.61
CA GLN A 647 27.44 4.73 0.17
C GLN A 647 26.08 5.38 -0.11
N ILE A 648 25.02 4.99 0.59
CA ILE A 648 23.68 5.56 0.44
C ILE A 648 23.67 7.06 0.77
N LEU A 649 24.38 7.47 1.80
CA LEU A 649 24.52 8.88 2.18
C LEU A 649 25.31 9.69 1.13
N GLN A 650 26.34 9.12 0.51
CA GLN A 650 27.05 9.76 -0.59
C GLN A 650 26.16 9.85 -1.86
N ASP A 651 25.39 8.80 -2.16
CA ASP A 651 24.43 8.79 -3.27
C ASP A 651 23.38 9.87 -3.08
N LEU A 652 22.91 10.12 -1.85
CA LEU A 652 22.00 11.22 -1.54
C LEU A 652 22.58 12.57 -1.95
N LEU A 653 23.89 12.81 -1.69
CA LEU A 653 24.55 14.07 -2.03
C LEU A 653 24.83 14.24 -3.52
N THR A 654 24.87 13.16 -4.28
CA THR A 654 25.21 13.15 -5.70
C THR A 654 24.04 12.86 -6.63
N ALA A 655 22.91 12.41 -6.09
CA ALA A 655 21.73 12.07 -6.86
C ALA A 655 21.28 13.26 -7.75
N PRO A 656 21.08 13.06 -9.06
CA PRO A 656 20.43 14.06 -9.87
C PRO A 656 19.01 14.28 -9.39
N VAL A 657 18.47 15.48 -9.57
CA VAL A 657 17.03 15.68 -9.45
C VAL A 657 16.37 14.78 -10.49
N ASP A 658 15.53 13.87 -10.04
CA ASP A 658 14.69 13.12 -10.95
C ASP A 658 13.41 13.93 -11.19
N PRO A 659 13.31 14.68 -12.31
CA PRO A 659 12.13 15.49 -12.61
C PRO A 659 10.89 14.65 -12.87
N MET A 660 11.02 13.32 -12.89
CA MET A 660 9.95 12.38 -13.23
C MET A 660 9.54 11.49 -12.06
N GLY A 661 10.26 11.56 -10.96
CA GLY A 661 10.05 10.66 -9.85
C GLY A 661 8.77 10.90 -9.08
N ASP A 662 8.37 12.16 -8.95
CA ASP A 662 7.09 12.59 -8.40
C ASP A 662 6.28 13.25 -9.50
N LEU A 663 5.20 12.65 -9.92
CA LEU A 663 4.39 13.08 -11.04
C LEU A 663 3.54 14.31 -10.76
N GLU A 664 3.36 14.68 -9.52
CA GLU A 664 2.90 16.02 -9.14
C GLU A 664 3.95 17.09 -9.44
N ALA A 665 5.16 16.63 -9.72
CA ALA A 665 6.34 17.46 -9.72
C ALA A 665 6.57 18.19 -11.03
N TRP A 666 5.89 17.91 -12.13
CA TRP A 666 6.25 18.69 -13.32
C TRP A 666 5.90 20.18 -13.17
N GLU A 667 4.83 20.54 -12.46
CA GLU A 667 4.59 21.93 -12.04
C GLU A 667 5.61 22.41 -11.01
N THR A 668 6.12 21.51 -10.22
CA THR A 668 7.05 21.78 -9.14
C THR A 668 8.50 21.56 -9.53
N VAL A 669 8.82 20.85 -10.63
CA VAL A 669 10.20 20.66 -11.08
C VAL A 669 10.93 21.99 -11.27
N SER A 670 10.28 22.98 -11.83
CA SER A 670 10.85 24.32 -11.96
C SER A 670 11.10 25.01 -10.62
N VAL A 671 10.37 24.63 -9.58
CA VAL A 671 10.49 25.14 -8.21
C VAL A 671 11.40 24.24 -7.36
N LEU A 672 11.22 22.92 -7.42
CA LEU A 672 11.95 21.95 -6.60
C LEU A 672 13.39 21.76 -7.02
N ALA A 673 13.70 21.72 -8.32
CA ALA A 673 15.05 21.48 -8.79
C ALA A 673 16.06 22.55 -8.31
N PRO A 674 15.77 23.87 -8.42
CA PRO A 674 16.64 24.88 -7.86
C PRO A 674 16.75 24.81 -6.32
N GLN A 675 15.71 24.37 -5.64
CA GLN A 675 15.72 24.20 -4.18
C GLN A 675 16.59 23.02 -3.79
N TRP A 676 16.48 21.88 -4.49
CA TRP A 676 17.32 20.72 -4.25
C TRP A 676 18.81 21.06 -4.38
N GLU A 677 19.22 21.72 -5.46
CA GLU A 677 20.61 22.10 -5.67
C GLU A 677 21.15 23.01 -4.57
N ARG A 678 20.33 23.90 -4.01
CA ARG A 678 20.71 24.75 -2.87
C ARG A 678 20.74 23.97 -1.55
N GLN A 679 19.71 23.18 -1.27
CA GLN A 679 19.55 22.50 0.00
C GLN A 679 20.43 21.24 0.14
N ARG A 680 20.79 20.60 -0.98
CA ARG A 680 21.78 19.51 -1.00
C ARG A 680 23.10 19.93 -0.37
N TYR A 681 23.51 21.20 -0.54
CA TYR A 681 24.70 21.72 0.16
C TYR A 681 24.49 21.77 1.68
N LEU A 682 23.30 22.14 2.15
CA LEU A 682 22.98 22.17 3.59
C LEU A 682 22.92 20.77 4.18
N LEU A 683 22.55 19.76 3.42
CA LEU A 683 22.53 18.36 3.87
C LEU A 683 23.93 17.79 4.14
N ARG A 684 25.00 18.34 3.56
CA ARG A 684 26.36 17.82 3.75
C ARG A 684 26.77 17.75 5.21
N SER A 685 26.46 18.78 6.00
CA SER A 685 26.76 18.78 7.44
C SER A 685 26.02 17.66 8.17
N ARG A 686 24.74 17.43 7.82
CA ARG A 686 23.94 16.37 8.43
C ARG A 686 24.40 14.99 8.00
N VAL A 687 24.77 14.80 6.73
CA VAL A 687 25.40 13.56 6.24
C VAL A 687 26.67 13.27 7.02
N GLN A 688 27.56 14.24 7.20
CA GLN A 688 28.78 14.06 8.03
C GLN A 688 28.48 13.65 9.46
N GLN A 689 27.44 14.22 10.06
CA GLN A 689 27.00 13.85 11.41
C GLN A 689 26.43 12.42 11.43
N ALA A 690 25.65 12.01 10.42
CA ALA A 690 25.15 10.65 10.29
C ALA A 690 26.29 9.65 10.10
N ASP A 691 27.22 9.95 9.18
CA ASP A 691 28.44 9.16 8.96
C ASP A 691 29.22 8.94 10.27
N ALA A 692 29.42 10.00 11.06
CA ALA A 692 30.10 9.91 12.34
C ALA A 692 29.38 9.00 13.35
N LYS A 693 28.05 8.93 13.31
CA LYS A 693 27.25 8.03 14.16
C LYS A 693 27.39 6.57 13.72
N TYR A 694 27.39 6.30 12.41
CA TYR A 694 27.66 4.97 11.87
C TYR A 694 29.10 4.51 12.17
N ASP A 695 30.08 5.42 12.05
CA ASP A 695 31.46 5.16 12.44
C ASP A 695 31.61 4.85 13.94
N ASP A 696 30.81 5.50 14.80
CA ASP A 696 30.82 5.17 16.23
C ASP A 696 30.33 3.74 16.49
N ILE A 697 29.26 3.32 15.81
CA ILE A 697 28.77 1.93 15.86
C ILE A 697 29.88 0.98 15.44
N LEU A 698 30.55 1.24 14.31
CA LEU A 698 31.65 0.43 13.78
C LEU A 698 32.82 0.34 14.76
N ARG A 699 33.31 1.47 15.29
CA ARG A 699 34.39 1.50 16.27
C ARG A 699 34.08 0.66 17.51
N ARG A 700 32.86 0.82 18.06
CA ARG A 700 32.42 0.10 19.26
C ARG A 700 32.25 -1.39 19.00
N ALA A 701 31.74 -1.80 17.82
CA ALA A 701 31.64 -3.21 17.44
C ALA A 701 33.01 -3.86 17.23
N THR A 702 33.97 -3.15 16.60
CA THR A 702 35.33 -3.64 16.34
C THR A 702 36.16 -3.78 17.62
N ALA A 703 36.09 -2.80 18.52
CA ALA A 703 36.78 -2.85 19.81
C ALA A 703 36.38 -4.06 20.66
N ARG A 704 35.10 -4.45 20.57
CA ARG A 704 34.56 -5.64 21.28
C ARG A 704 35.03 -6.95 20.68
N SER A 705 35.08 -7.04 19.35
CA SER A 705 35.60 -8.23 18.66
C SER A 705 37.08 -8.50 19.09
N SER A 706 37.86 -7.45 19.14
CA SER A 706 39.27 -7.52 19.56
C SER A 706 39.45 -7.94 21.04
N SER A 707 38.59 -7.41 21.92
CA SER A 707 38.62 -7.77 23.34
C SER A 707 38.12 -9.20 23.63
N ALA A 708 37.16 -9.68 22.85
CA ALA A 708 36.68 -11.05 22.92
C ALA A 708 37.76 -12.06 22.44
N GLN A 709 38.43 -11.74 21.32
CA GLN A 709 39.56 -12.55 20.82
C GLN A 709 40.73 -12.54 21.79
N ALA A 710 41.05 -11.42 22.41
CA ALA A 710 42.11 -11.33 23.42
C ALA A 710 41.77 -12.17 24.67
N ARG A 711 40.53 -12.22 25.12
CA ARG A 711 40.10 -13.08 26.24
C ARG A 711 40.10 -14.55 25.88
N LEU A 712 39.74 -14.94 24.67
CA LEU A 712 39.85 -16.32 24.18
C LEU A 712 41.32 -16.75 24.01
N GLY A 713 42.15 -15.86 23.50
CA GLY A 713 43.63 -16.09 23.41
C GLY A 713 44.29 -16.24 24.77
N SER A 714 43.89 -15.42 25.77
CA SER A 714 44.39 -15.54 27.14
C SER A 714 43.86 -16.80 27.86
N ALA A 715 42.60 -17.18 27.64
CA ALA A 715 42.08 -18.45 28.16
C ALA A 715 42.75 -19.67 27.51
N GLY A 716 43.00 -19.63 26.20
CA GLY A 716 43.80 -20.66 25.50
C GLY A 716 45.22 -20.76 26.00
N LEU A 717 45.89 -19.65 26.30
CA LEU A 717 47.21 -19.62 26.92
C LEU A 717 47.22 -20.17 28.35
N VAL A 718 46.18 -19.89 29.12
CA VAL A 718 46.04 -20.45 30.48
C VAL A 718 45.80 -21.96 30.44
N VAL A 719 45.00 -22.46 29.50
CA VAL A 719 44.78 -23.90 29.30
C VAL A 719 46.08 -24.59 28.85
N VAL A 720 46.87 -24.00 27.92
CA VAL A 720 48.13 -24.53 27.47
C VAL A 720 49.17 -24.48 28.60
N ALA A 721 49.21 -23.43 29.42
CA ALA A 721 50.07 -23.32 30.58
C ALA A 721 49.69 -24.35 31.66
N ALA A 722 48.40 -24.58 31.90
CA ALA A 722 47.90 -25.59 32.83
C ALA A 722 48.24 -27.02 32.36
N PHE A 723 48.17 -27.29 31.04
CA PHE A 723 48.59 -28.56 30.45
C PHE A 723 50.13 -28.74 30.52
N ALA A 724 50.91 -27.70 30.28
CA ALA A 724 52.36 -27.74 30.42
C ALA A 724 52.79 -27.96 31.87
N LEU A 725 52.14 -27.32 32.85
CA LEU A 725 52.38 -27.55 34.27
C LEU A 725 51.99 -28.97 34.73
N ALA A 726 50.92 -29.53 34.17
CA ALA A 726 50.53 -30.92 34.44
C ALA A 726 51.53 -31.94 33.89
N ILE A 727 52.10 -31.68 32.70
CA ILE A 727 53.12 -32.52 32.09
C ILE A 727 54.45 -32.43 32.88
N VAL A 728 54.85 -31.26 33.36
CA VAL A 728 56.06 -31.09 34.20
C VAL A 728 55.91 -31.79 35.56
N ARG A 729 54.72 -31.66 36.22
CA ARG A 729 54.45 -32.39 37.49
C ARG A 729 54.26 -33.90 37.29
N GLY A 730 53.89 -34.38 36.15
CA GLY A 730 53.82 -35.80 35.81
C GLY A 730 55.17 -36.44 35.54
N ARG A 731 56.21 -35.68 35.12
CA ARG A 731 57.60 -36.17 34.94
C ARG A 731 58.35 -36.23 36.22
N ASP A 732 58.16 -35.41 37.21
CA ASP A 732 58.85 -35.47 38.52
C ASP A 732 58.35 -36.63 39.43
N ARG A 733 57.18 -37.17 39.22
CA ARG A 733 56.70 -38.36 39.92
C ARG A 733 57.23 -39.68 39.37
N ARG A 734 57.87 -39.71 38.18
CA ARG A 734 58.50 -40.92 37.61
C ARG A 734 60.00 -41.04 37.88
N ARG A 735 60.58 -40.12 38.64
CA ARG A 735 61.96 -40.18 39.05
C ARG A 735 62.22 -40.52 40.55
N ARG A 736 61.12 -40.89 41.25
CA ARG A 736 61.16 -41.40 42.59
C ARG A 736 60.33 -42.68 42.71
N CYS A 737 60.81 -43.73 42.06
CA CYS A 737 60.64 -45.14 42.36
C CYS A 737 61.79 -45.91 41.79
#